data_286945ffa332d8e3ca91902b1ce98f7c
#
_entry.id   286945ffa332d8e3ca91902b1ce98f7c
#
_cell.length_a   1.000
_cell.length_b   1.000
_cell.length_c   1.000
_cell.angle_alpha   90.00
_cell.angle_beta   90.00
_cell.angle_gamma   90.00
#
_symmetry.space_group_name_H-M   'P 1'
#
loop_
_entity.id
_entity.type
_entity.pdbx_description
1 polymer ?
#
loop_
_entity_poly.entity_id
_entity_poly.type
_entity_poly.pdbx_seq_one_letter_code
_entity_poly.pdbx_strand_id
1 'polypeptide(L)'
;MEFTRRSLCAAAMPRFFPQTILRALALAVTIAITFQLAPNANAEPSPSAKPSVSPSVSPSVKPSVSAKPSATFPSSALQPSASTEVKAIAQPAPRKILTGWIPYYGMKVSLPTAVANADLINEVMPFWYTLKLNSKTKAPYILDLYTPGNPSIAIDVPLTTMRNAGFKIIPTITDGTEKLVLAKLLAKSSERAKVVKSIMDLVTSKNFDGIDLDFEGFAFVDGTASWPTTKPNWVLLVKELSAALHAQGKILSVTVPVHFSLTERQKGYTVYAWAEIAQLIDRLRIMTYDYSTGKPGPIGPIAWVERTLKYAISVMPASKVYIGLAGYGRDWVTKVDGICPANVSKVVSTNARAATFVMRNAATLAATYGVTPTYNEQYQEATFTYQKTYNGNNASGQATSCTATRTAWYQNPASYSARAQLVAKYRIGGLAEWTIGMEEQSATDGIRRVALTIAPDAVLLSLVSDQIATKYGSYITLTGQATRKDKSLISGLPVSLEFKGFDESTWRQIGKPITAESGSFTSSLYLAKSGKVRITSEGSWDRGAGMSSEVSITINPRLNITAPTSAKVGNAIKVLVTAAPVTTGAQVTLQRFDGKVWVNLTSAPLLAAGTEFSPTELIRGVFSYRVLVLSSADSAQATSAPFIVLVR
;
A
#
# COMPACT_ATOMS: atom_id res chain seq x y z
N MET A 1 73.27 20.32 7.71
CA MET A 1 72.90 20.50 9.11
C MET A 1 71.65 19.68 9.32
N GLU A 2 71.78 18.43 9.55
CA GLU A 2 72.00 17.69 10.81
C GLU A 2 70.93 17.96 11.84
N PHE A 3 70.38 16.84 12.19
CA PHE A 3 69.98 16.15 13.44
C PHE A 3 68.46 16.17 13.72
N THR A 4 67.75 15.16 14.14
CA THR A 4 68.07 13.79 14.63
C THR A 4 66.78 12.96 14.69
N ARG A 5 66.92 11.66 14.54
CA ARG A 5 65.94 10.60 14.89
C ARG A 5 65.52 10.67 16.37
N ARG A 6 64.25 10.39 16.66
CA ARG A 6 63.89 9.55 17.80
C ARG A 6 62.65 8.70 17.52
N SER A 7 62.91 7.41 17.50
CA SER A 7 61.92 6.34 17.66
C SER A 7 61.24 6.44 19.01
N LEU A 8 59.95 6.12 19.10
CA LEU A 8 59.39 5.48 20.32
C LEU A 8 58.04 4.79 20.03
N CYS A 9 58.11 3.48 20.24
CA CYS A 9 57.09 2.54 20.70
C CYS A 9 55.78 2.40 19.97
N ALA A 10 55.73 1.34 19.18
CA ALA A 10 54.51 0.56 18.91
C ALA A 10 53.92 0.03 20.23
N ALA A 11 52.76 0.54 20.62
CA ALA A 11 51.90 -0.13 21.60
C ALA A 11 50.90 -1.00 20.84
N ALA A 12 51.11 -2.30 20.93
CA ALA A 12 50.22 -3.34 20.46
C ALA A 12 48.85 -3.23 21.14
N MET A 13 47.80 -2.99 20.38
CA MET A 13 46.42 -3.21 20.83
C MET A 13 46.04 -4.68 20.64
N PRO A 14 45.36 -5.31 21.58
CA PRO A 14 45.04 -6.71 21.51
C PRO A 14 43.98 -6.96 20.42
N ARG A 15 44.28 -7.84 19.50
CA ARG A 15 43.33 -8.50 18.62
C ARG A 15 42.47 -9.43 19.46
N PHE A 16 41.23 -9.00 19.78
CA PHE A 16 40.17 -9.91 20.26
C PHE A 16 38.90 -9.63 19.46
N PHE A 17 38.78 -10.32 18.34
CA PHE A 17 37.48 -10.70 17.74
C PHE A 17 37.50 -12.21 17.60
N PRO A 18 36.64 -12.96 18.30
CA PRO A 18 36.57 -14.40 18.11
C PRO A 18 35.93 -14.73 16.75
N GLN A 19 36.60 -15.56 15.98
CA GLN A 19 36.13 -16.14 14.72
C GLN A 19 34.81 -16.96 14.84
N THR A 20 34.22 -17.06 16.01
CA THR A 20 33.00 -17.80 16.32
C THR A 20 31.71 -17.12 15.91
N ILE A 21 31.71 -15.84 15.56
CA ILE A 21 30.49 -15.10 15.14
C ILE A 21 30.11 -15.41 13.68
N LEU A 22 31.07 -15.76 12.83
CA LEU A 22 30.82 -16.02 11.40
C LEU A 22 30.02 -17.29 11.08
N ARG A 23 29.98 -18.27 11.98
CA ARG A 23 29.20 -19.49 11.78
C ARG A 23 27.74 -19.39 12.22
N ALA A 24 27.38 -18.31 12.89
CA ALA A 24 26.10 -18.18 13.58
C ALA A 24 24.95 -17.69 12.69
N LEU A 25 25.22 -16.92 11.65
CA LEU A 25 24.15 -16.34 10.81
C LEU A 25 23.87 -17.12 9.52
N ALA A 26 24.85 -17.85 8.97
CA ALA A 26 24.56 -18.81 7.88
C ALA A 26 23.54 -19.88 8.30
N LEU A 27 23.36 -20.09 9.62
CA LEU A 27 22.40 -21.04 10.19
C LEU A 27 21.02 -20.42 10.47
N ALA A 28 20.87 -19.09 10.51
CA ALA A 28 19.56 -18.45 10.73
C ALA A 28 18.61 -18.71 9.55
N VAL A 29 19.12 -18.71 8.33
CA VAL A 29 18.35 -19.10 7.12
C VAL A 29 18.10 -20.61 7.06
N THR A 30 19.02 -21.43 7.62
CA THR A 30 18.90 -22.90 7.65
C THR A 30 18.04 -23.39 8.83
N ILE A 31 17.95 -22.62 9.94
CA ILE A 31 17.16 -23.01 11.12
C ILE A 31 15.66 -22.78 10.94
N ALA A 32 15.24 -21.88 10.05
CA ALA A 32 13.82 -21.79 9.65
C ALA A 32 13.30 -23.11 9.03
N ILE A 33 14.20 -23.96 8.50
CA ILE A 33 13.86 -25.24 7.85
C ILE A 33 13.79 -26.41 8.86
N THR A 34 14.41 -26.29 10.05
CA THR A 34 14.54 -27.43 11.00
C THR A 34 13.57 -27.39 12.19
N PHE A 35 12.68 -26.40 12.28
CA PHE A 35 11.74 -26.28 13.41
C PHE A 35 10.46 -27.14 13.31
N GLN A 36 10.34 -28.02 12.33
CA GLN A 36 9.13 -28.86 12.13
C GLN A 36 9.25 -30.32 12.59
N LEU A 37 10.33 -30.74 13.20
CA LEU A 37 10.46 -32.15 13.63
C LEU A 37 10.97 -32.26 15.08
N ALA A 38 10.06 -32.06 16.04
CA ALA A 38 10.17 -32.69 17.35
C ALA A 38 8.78 -33.27 17.70
N PRO A 39 8.69 -34.56 17.97
CA PRO A 39 7.41 -35.19 18.29
C PRO A 39 6.97 -34.79 19.70
N ASN A 40 5.70 -34.40 19.82
CA ASN A 40 5.00 -34.32 21.10
C ASN A 40 4.96 -35.70 21.74
N ALA A 41 5.58 -35.86 22.89
CA ALA A 41 5.29 -36.95 23.79
C ALA A 41 3.96 -36.65 24.49
N ASN A 42 2.89 -37.24 24.01
CA ASN A 42 1.63 -37.35 24.70
C ASN A 42 1.76 -38.37 25.84
N ALA A 43 1.45 -37.96 27.04
CA ALA A 43 1.03 -38.88 28.11
C ALA A 43 -0.48 -38.65 28.32
N GLU A 44 -1.24 -39.62 27.92
CA GLU A 44 -2.65 -39.78 28.32
C GLU A 44 -2.74 -40.16 29.80
N PRO A 45 -3.83 -39.79 30.49
CA PRO A 45 -4.47 -40.70 31.42
C PRO A 45 -5.91 -40.99 30.98
N SER A 46 -6.22 -42.28 30.94
CA SER A 46 -7.53 -42.89 30.72
C SER A 46 -8.42 -42.89 31.96
N PRO A 47 -9.66 -43.38 31.87
CA PRO A 47 -10.84 -42.59 32.22
C PRO A 47 -11.56 -43.11 33.48
N SER A 48 -12.42 -42.31 34.11
CA SER A 48 -13.52 -42.92 34.90
C SER A 48 -14.67 -41.95 35.18
N ALA A 49 -15.85 -42.47 34.85
CA ALA A 49 -17.16 -42.34 35.47
C ALA A 49 -18.00 -41.07 35.25
N LYS A 50 -19.02 -41.25 34.45
CA LYS A 50 -20.33 -40.56 34.56
C LYS A 50 -21.03 -40.88 35.86
N PRO A 51 -21.94 -40.00 36.37
CA PRO A 51 -23.33 -40.39 36.26
C PRO A 51 -24.26 -39.32 35.67
N SER A 52 -25.26 -39.82 34.97
CA SER A 52 -26.48 -39.23 34.49
C SER A 52 -27.37 -38.75 35.63
N VAL A 53 -28.18 -37.73 35.41
CA VAL A 53 -29.64 -37.69 35.67
C VAL A 53 -30.20 -36.35 35.17
N SER A 54 -31.13 -36.38 34.25
CA SER A 54 -32.27 -35.45 34.09
C SER A 54 -33.45 -36.04 34.89
N PRO A 55 -34.56 -35.37 35.16
CA PRO A 55 -35.30 -34.44 34.32
C PRO A 55 -36.15 -33.35 35.04
N SER A 56 -36.73 -32.45 34.19
CA SER A 56 -38.11 -31.85 34.30
C SER A 56 -38.44 -30.94 35.48
N VAL A 57 -39.15 -29.84 35.28
CA VAL A 57 -40.56 -29.61 35.00
C VAL A 57 -40.82 -28.10 34.83
N SER A 58 -41.56 -27.72 33.80
CA SER A 58 -42.31 -26.45 33.74
C SER A 58 -43.52 -26.50 34.68
N PRO A 59 -44.07 -25.32 35.07
CA PRO A 59 -45.40 -25.08 34.56
C PRO A 59 -45.72 -23.66 34.07
N SER A 60 -46.51 -23.68 33.05
CA SER A 60 -47.39 -22.66 32.49
C SER A 60 -48.44 -22.20 33.49
N VAL A 61 -48.73 -20.87 33.50
CA VAL A 61 -50.08 -20.37 33.83
C VAL A 61 -50.39 -19.12 33.02
N LYS A 62 -51.35 -19.22 32.12
CA LYS A 62 -52.24 -18.10 31.73
C LYS A 62 -53.42 -18.06 32.66
N PRO A 63 -54.05 -16.90 32.89
CA PRO A 63 -55.44 -16.80 32.50
C PRO A 63 -55.81 -15.52 31.76
N SER A 64 -56.88 -15.65 31.07
CA SER A 64 -57.58 -14.77 30.16
C SER A 64 -58.64 -13.92 30.87
N VAL A 65 -59.15 -12.97 30.11
CA VAL A 65 -60.52 -12.46 29.89
C VAL A 65 -60.87 -11.08 30.43
N SER A 66 -61.12 -10.18 29.46
CA SER A 66 -62.36 -9.44 29.17
C SER A 66 -62.65 -8.11 29.88
N ALA A 67 -62.74 -7.01 29.12
CA ALA A 67 -63.95 -6.36 28.65
C ALA A 67 -63.68 -4.96 28.07
N LYS A 68 -64.25 -4.70 26.90
CA LYS A 68 -64.42 -3.35 26.29
C LYS A 68 -65.48 -2.55 27.06
N PRO A 69 -65.46 -1.21 26.99
CA PRO A 69 -66.27 -0.60 25.94
C PRO A 69 -65.64 0.61 25.17
N SER A 70 -66.25 0.81 24.03
CA SER A 70 -65.97 1.82 23.01
C SER A 70 -66.14 3.28 23.51
N ALA A 71 -65.26 4.15 22.99
CA ALA A 71 -65.61 5.55 22.70
C ALA A 71 -64.85 6.00 21.46
N THR A 72 -65.58 6.29 20.43
CA THR A 72 -65.15 6.90 19.14
C THR A 72 -64.83 8.35 19.31
N PHE A 73 -63.63 8.80 18.89
CA PHE A 73 -63.35 10.18 18.50
C PHE A 73 -62.44 10.22 17.25
N PRO A 74 -62.50 11.29 16.43
CA PRO A 74 -62.17 11.21 15.00
C PRO A 74 -60.67 11.27 14.72
N SER A 75 -60.31 10.51 13.71
CA SER A 75 -59.00 10.44 13.08
C SER A 75 -58.57 11.79 12.50
N SER A 76 -57.54 12.43 13.09
CA SER A 76 -56.68 13.35 12.42
C SER A 76 -55.44 12.60 11.99
N ALA A 77 -55.30 12.37 10.71
CA ALA A 77 -54.09 11.78 10.10
C ALA A 77 -52.87 12.68 10.34
N LEU A 78 -52.06 12.33 11.32
CA LEU A 78 -50.69 12.81 11.41
C LEU A 78 -49.85 11.86 10.51
N GLN A 79 -49.34 12.44 9.40
CA GLN A 79 -48.31 11.81 8.59
C GLN A 79 -47.10 11.47 9.50
N PRO A 80 -46.48 10.29 9.37
CA PRO A 80 -45.25 10.02 10.07
C PRO A 80 -44.17 10.99 9.54
N SER A 81 -43.65 11.83 10.42
CA SER A 81 -42.42 12.57 10.18
C SER A 81 -41.35 11.56 9.74
N ALA A 82 -40.79 11.77 8.58
CA ALA A 82 -39.60 11.07 8.12
C ALA A 82 -38.54 11.18 9.21
N SER A 83 -38.24 10.07 9.87
CA SER A 83 -37.07 9.96 10.72
C SER A 83 -35.87 10.20 9.83
N THR A 84 -35.23 11.35 9.99
CA THR A 84 -33.93 11.62 9.42
C THR A 84 -32.98 10.59 10.05
N GLU A 85 -32.71 9.50 9.34
CA GLU A 85 -31.59 8.62 9.68
C GLU A 85 -30.36 9.50 9.80
N VAL A 86 -29.92 9.75 11.03
CA VAL A 86 -28.61 10.32 11.31
C VAL A 86 -27.63 9.26 10.84
N LYS A 87 -27.17 9.38 9.60
CA LYS A 87 -26.10 8.57 9.05
C LYS A 87 -24.94 8.68 10.02
N ALA A 88 -24.64 7.58 10.72
CA ALA A 88 -23.53 7.52 11.65
C ALA A 88 -22.28 8.07 10.94
N ILE A 89 -21.68 9.10 11.53
CA ILE A 89 -20.48 9.71 10.97
C ILE A 89 -19.42 8.62 10.99
N ALA A 90 -19.08 8.08 9.82
CA ALA A 90 -18.07 7.06 9.69
C ALA A 90 -16.77 7.59 10.33
N GLN A 91 -16.25 6.83 11.32
CA GLN A 91 -14.95 7.14 11.94
C GLN A 91 -13.89 7.21 10.82
N PRO A 92 -12.93 8.14 10.92
CA PRO A 92 -11.87 8.20 9.93
C PRO A 92 -11.13 6.86 9.91
N ALA A 93 -10.86 6.32 8.72
CA ALA A 93 -10.05 5.13 8.59
C ALA A 93 -8.62 5.42 9.07
N PRO A 94 -7.95 4.51 9.78
CA PRO A 94 -6.58 4.70 10.21
C PRO A 94 -5.66 4.84 8.98
N ARG A 95 -4.55 5.55 9.14
CA ARG A 95 -3.52 5.57 8.11
C ARG A 95 -2.89 4.18 8.01
N LYS A 96 -2.75 3.64 6.80
CA LYS A 96 -2.10 2.34 6.59
C LYS A 96 -0.59 2.48 6.72
N ILE A 97 -0.07 2.30 7.94
CA ILE A 97 1.35 2.44 8.27
C ILE A 97 2.05 1.12 8.56
N LEU A 98 1.35 0.00 8.51
CA LEU A 98 1.93 -1.32 8.75
C LEU A 98 2.15 -2.05 7.42
N THR A 99 3.34 -2.64 7.30
CA THR A 99 3.70 -3.64 6.29
C THR A 99 4.32 -4.83 7.00
N GLY A 100 4.39 -5.99 6.38
CA GLY A 100 5.06 -7.10 7.07
C GLY A 100 5.23 -8.33 6.19
N TRP A 101 6.13 -9.19 6.63
CA TRP A 101 6.44 -10.43 5.94
C TRP A 101 5.45 -11.53 6.26
N ILE A 102 5.07 -12.29 5.21
CA ILE A 102 4.25 -13.49 5.29
C ILE A 102 5.12 -14.67 4.86
N PRO A 103 5.78 -15.37 5.81
CA PRO A 103 6.67 -16.47 5.49
C PRO A 103 5.89 -17.71 5.04
N TYR A 104 6.44 -18.49 4.09
CA TYR A 104 5.80 -19.69 3.57
C TYR A 104 5.48 -20.71 4.67
N TYR A 105 6.31 -20.81 5.70
CA TYR A 105 6.11 -21.70 6.84
C TYR A 105 5.14 -21.17 7.90
N GLY A 106 4.76 -19.89 7.84
CA GLY A 106 3.85 -19.22 8.78
C GLY A 106 2.45 -18.96 8.23
N MET A 107 2.15 -19.39 7.02
CA MET A 107 0.93 -19.03 6.27
C MET A 107 -0.39 -19.19 7.03
N LYS A 108 -0.53 -20.27 7.81
CA LYS A 108 -1.75 -20.57 8.56
C LYS A 108 -2.12 -19.52 9.60
N VAL A 109 -1.14 -18.75 10.06
CA VAL A 109 -1.33 -17.67 11.06
C VAL A 109 -1.16 -16.31 10.41
N SER A 110 -0.07 -16.11 9.65
CA SER A 110 0.29 -14.79 9.11
C SER A 110 -0.75 -14.24 8.13
N LEU A 111 -1.30 -15.07 7.23
CA LEU A 111 -2.27 -14.59 6.25
C LEU A 111 -3.61 -14.18 6.88
N PRO A 112 -4.27 -14.98 7.73
CA PRO A 112 -5.49 -14.55 8.43
C PRO A 112 -5.27 -13.30 9.29
N THR A 113 -4.12 -13.20 9.99
CA THR A 113 -3.78 -12.01 10.80
C THR A 113 -3.63 -10.77 9.92
N ALA A 114 -2.97 -10.88 8.75
CA ALA A 114 -2.86 -9.78 7.81
C ALA A 114 -4.24 -9.30 7.32
N VAL A 115 -5.12 -10.24 6.94
CA VAL A 115 -6.48 -9.93 6.48
C VAL A 115 -7.31 -9.26 7.58
N ALA A 116 -7.21 -9.75 8.82
CA ALA A 116 -7.91 -9.16 9.97
C ALA A 116 -7.46 -7.72 10.28
N ASN A 117 -6.25 -7.32 9.86
CA ASN A 117 -5.68 -5.99 10.05
C ASN A 117 -5.50 -5.21 8.71
N ALA A 118 -6.34 -5.50 7.70
CA ALA A 118 -6.27 -4.85 6.39
C ALA A 118 -6.54 -3.34 6.43
N ASP A 119 -7.15 -2.84 7.51
CA ASP A 119 -7.29 -1.41 7.77
C ASP A 119 -5.97 -0.70 8.05
N LEU A 120 -4.97 -1.41 8.58
CA LEU A 120 -3.62 -0.90 8.89
C LEU A 120 -2.57 -1.27 7.84
N ILE A 121 -2.76 -2.40 7.15
CA ILE A 121 -1.77 -2.97 6.24
C ILE A 121 -2.00 -2.46 4.83
N ASN A 122 -0.94 -1.97 4.19
CA ASN A 122 -0.93 -1.53 2.80
C ASN A 122 -0.21 -2.52 1.89
N GLU A 123 0.91 -3.06 2.34
CA GLU A 123 1.82 -3.91 1.57
C GLU A 123 2.14 -5.17 2.36
N VAL A 124 2.17 -6.31 1.69
CA VAL A 124 2.62 -7.58 2.26
C VAL A 124 3.80 -8.12 1.46
N MET A 125 4.76 -8.70 2.17
CA MET A 125 5.96 -9.27 1.60
C MET A 125 5.95 -10.81 1.79
N PRO A 126 5.41 -11.57 0.83
CA PRO A 126 5.56 -13.02 0.82
C PRO A 126 7.04 -13.41 0.85
N PHE A 127 7.50 -14.01 1.97
CA PHE A 127 8.86 -14.49 2.13
C PHE A 127 8.99 -15.91 1.56
N TRP A 128 8.88 -15.99 0.22
CA TRP A 128 8.65 -17.26 -0.50
C TRP A 128 9.71 -17.60 -1.54
N TYR A 129 10.68 -16.70 -1.77
CA TYR A 129 11.62 -16.86 -2.87
C TYR A 129 13.06 -16.68 -2.42
N THR A 130 13.97 -17.39 -3.10
CA THR A 130 15.41 -17.20 -2.90
C THR A 130 16.17 -17.32 -4.23
N LEU A 131 17.18 -16.47 -4.41
CA LEU A 131 18.07 -16.50 -5.56
C LEU A 131 19.06 -17.66 -5.38
N LYS A 132 19.16 -18.52 -6.37
CA LYS A 132 20.08 -19.66 -6.45
C LYS A 132 20.81 -19.68 -7.78
N LEU A 133 21.90 -20.46 -7.85
CA LEU A 133 22.55 -20.80 -9.09
C LEU A 133 22.30 -22.27 -9.44
N ASN A 134 21.98 -22.50 -10.72
CA ASN A 134 21.87 -23.86 -11.24
C ASN A 134 23.21 -24.58 -11.08
N SER A 135 23.21 -25.79 -10.55
CA SER A 135 24.43 -26.52 -10.22
C SER A 135 25.31 -26.81 -11.44
N LYS A 136 24.69 -27.04 -12.62
CA LYS A 136 25.36 -27.37 -13.88
C LYS A 136 25.72 -26.13 -14.69
N THR A 137 24.75 -25.28 -15.01
CA THR A 137 24.92 -24.14 -15.90
C THR A 137 25.46 -22.90 -15.22
N LYS A 138 25.42 -22.85 -13.86
CA LYS A 138 25.74 -21.67 -13.03
C LYS A 138 24.86 -20.46 -13.32
N ALA A 139 23.79 -20.61 -14.10
CA ALA A 139 22.83 -19.55 -14.35
C ALA A 139 22.01 -19.23 -13.10
N PRO A 140 21.74 -17.93 -12.80
CA PRO A 140 20.87 -17.53 -11.70
C PRO A 140 19.41 -17.89 -12.01
N TYR A 141 18.68 -18.30 -10.99
CA TYR A 141 17.24 -18.56 -11.04
C TYR A 141 16.60 -18.26 -9.68
N ILE A 142 15.31 -18.00 -9.68
CA ILE A 142 14.55 -17.79 -8.44
C ILE A 142 13.88 -19.10 -8.04
N LEU A 143 14.26 -19.62 -6.88
CA LEU A 143 13.69 -20.84 -6.30
C LEU A 143 12.42 -20.47 -5.52
N ASP A 144 11.33 -21.16 -5.82
CA ASP A 144 10.09 -21.11 -5.06
C ASP A 144 10.21 -21.99 -3.80
N LEU A 145 10.03 -21.35 -2.63
CA LEU A 145 10.01 -22.03 -1.32
C LEU A 145 8.57 -22.30 -0.85
N TYR A 146 7.58 -21.60 -1.44
CA TYR A 146 6.18 -21.72 -1.03
C TYR A 146 5.60 -23.08 -1.40
N THR A 147 5.73 -23.48 -2.67
CA THR A 147 5.12 -24.70 -3.19
C THR A 147 5.57 -25.96 -2.45
N PRO A 148 6.87 -26.20 -2.21
CA PRO A 148 7.29 -27.34 -1.41
C PRO A 148 6.94 -27.21 0.09
N GLY A 149 6.85 -25.99 0.62
CA GLY A 149 6.45 -25.74 2.01
C GLY A 149 4.95 -25.87 2.26
N ASN A 150 4.12 -25.79 1.21
CA ASN A 150 2.64 -25.83 1.28
C ASN A 150 2.07 -26.71 0.16
N PRO A 151 2.40 -28.00 0.09
CA PRO A 151 2.06 -28.84 -1.07
C PRO A 151 0.56 -29.05 -1.28
N SER A 152 -0.27 -28.81 -0.26
CA SER A 152 -1.73 -28.94 -0.31
C SER A 152 -2.47 -27.64 -0.66
N ILE A 153 -1.77 -26.52 -0.80
CA ILE A 153 -2.39 -25.21 -1.05
C ILE A 153 -1.71 -24.56 -2.25
N ALA A 154 -2.41 -24.50 -3.37
CA ALA A 154 -1.90 -23.84 -4.57
C ALA A 154 -1.57 -22.38 -4.30
N ILE A 155 -0.45 -21.87 -4.83
CA ILE A 155 0.05 -20.52 -4.57
C ILE A 155 -0.96 -19.40 -4.93
N ASP A 156 -1.82 -19.65 -5.90
CA ASP A 156 -2.82 -18.68 -6.34
C ASP A 156 -3.92 -18.45 -5.30
N VAL A 157 -4.15 -19.39 -4.38
CA VAL A 157 -5.14 -19.25 -3.29
C VAL A 157 -4.77 -18.10 -2.35
N PRO A 158 -3.59 -18.10 -1.69
CA PRO A 158 -3.18 -16.99 -0.83
C PRO A 158 -2.97 -15.69 -1.61
N LEU A 159 -2.48 -15.73 -2.85
CA LEU A 159 -2.34 -14.53 -3.67
C LEU A 159 -3.70 -13.86 -3.94
N THR A 160 -4.72 -14.65 -4.26
CA THR A 160 -6.09 -14.15 -4.43
C THR A 160 -6.63 -13.55 -3.14
N THR A 161 -6.42 -14.22 -2.00
CA THR A 161 -6.82 -13.70 -0.68
C THR A 161 -6.17 -12.35 -0.38
N MET A 162 -4.87 -12.20 -0.64
CA MET A 162 -4.14 -10.94 -0.45
C MET A 162 -4.68 -9.82 -1.35
N ARG A 163 -4.95 -10.13 -2.63
CA ARG A 163 -5.54 -9.16 -3.58
C ARG A 163 -6.92 -8.71 -3.16
N ASN A 164 -7.78 -9.66 -2.75
CA ASN A 164 -9.13 -9.36 -2.29
C ASN A 164 -9.13 -8.50 -1.01
N ALA A 165 -8.10 -8.62 -0.16
CA ALA A 165 -7.90 -7.75 1.00
C ALA A 165 -7.35 -6.35 0.63
N GLY A 166 -7.05 -6.11 -0.65
CA GLY A 166 -6.55 -4.82 -1.15
C GLY A 166 -5.07 -4.57 -0.87
N PHE A 167 -4.28 -5.62 -0.61
CA PHE A 167 -2.84 -5.48 -0.39
C PHE A 167 -2.08 -5.34 -1.70
N LYS A 168 -1.03 -4.51 -1.68
CA LYS A 168 0.07 -4.62 -2.64
C LYS A 168 0.95 -5.80 -2.26
N ILE A 169 1.22 -6.67 -3.24
CA ILE A 169 1.99 -7.89 -3.04
C ILE A 169 3.40 -7.66 -3.59
N ILE A 170 4.39 -7.55 -2.68
CA ILE A 170 5.79 -7.26 -2.99
C ILE A 170 6.66 -8.40 -2.41
N PRO A 171 6.73 -9.56 -3.07
CA PRO A 171 7.45 -10.71 -2.51
C PRO A 171 8.92 -10.43 -2.25
N THR A 172 9.45 -11.05 -1.21
CA THR A 172 10.87 -10.98 -0.87
C THR A 172 11.66 -12.09 -1.55
N ILE A 173 12.80 -11.73 -2.13
CA ILE A 173 13.84 -12.64 -2.62
C ILE A 173 15.05 -12.52 -1.70
N THR A 174 15.44 -13.63 -1.07
CA THR A 174 16.68 -13.73 -0.28
C THR A 174 17.87 -14.15 -1.14
N ASP A 175 19.10 -13.92 -0.64
CA ASP A 175 20.32 -14.47 -1.21
C ASP A 175 20.56 -15.90 -0.66
N GLY A 176 20.22 -16.88 -1.47
CA GLY A 176 20.47 -18.29 -1.16
C GLY A 176 21.77 -18.84 -1.78
N THR A 177 22.69 -17.98 -2.21
CA THR A 177 23.98 -18.39 -2.76
C THR A 177 25.03 -18.60 -1.65
N GLU A 178 26.18 -19.17 -2.01
CA GLU A 178 27.29 -19.34 -1.10
C GLU A 178 28.06 -18.02 -0.93
N LYS A 179 28.96 -17.99 0.08
CA LYS A 179 29.84 -16.87 0.38
C LYS A 179 30.52 -16.30 -0.86
N LEU A 180 30.42 -14.98 -1.08
CA LEU A 180 31.01 -14.22 -2.18
C LEU A 180 30.50 -14.60 -3.59
N VAL A 181 29.56 -15.53 -3.72
CA VAL A 181 29.08 -15.99 -5.03
C VAL A 181 28.23 -14.90 -5.67
N LEU A 182 27.26 -14.35 -4.96
CA LEU A 182 26.44 -13.25 -5.47
C LEU A 182 27.29 -12.01 -5.76
N ALA A 183 28.19 -11.62 -4.86
CA ALA A 183 29.09 -10.47 -5.06
C ALA A 183 29.91 -10.59 -6.36
N LYS A 184 30.47 -11.77 -6.65
CA LYS A 184 31.21 -12.06 -7.88
C LYS A 184 30.33 -12.07 -9.12
N LEU A 185 29.11 -12.55 -9.01
CA LEU A 185 28.13 -12.58 -10.09
C LEU A 185 27.73 -11.14 -10.47
N LEU A 186 27.43 -10.30 -9.49
CA LEU A 186 27.07 -8.91 -9.72
C LEU A 186 28.20 -8.05 -10.31
N ALA A 187 29.46 -8.47 -10.20
CA ALA A 187 30.59 -7.79 -10.82
C ALA A 187 30.58 -7.82 -12.36
N LYS A 188 29.83 -8.74 -12.96
CA LYS A 188 29.73 -8.92 -14.41
C LYS A 188 28.39 -8.43 -14.93
N SER A 189 28.40 -7.49 -15.88
CA SER A 189 27.15 -6.91 -16.44
C SER A 189 26.23 -7.96 -17.07
N SER A 190 26.79 -8.94 -17.81
CA SER A 190 26.01 -10.03 -18.40
C SER A 190 25.34 -10.93 -17.36
N GLU A 191 25.96 -11.14 -16.20
CA GLU A 191 25.38 -11.94 -15.12
C GLU A 191 24.34 -11.12 -14.33
N ARG A 192 24.58 -9.81 -14.10
CA ARG A 192 23.54 -8.93 -13.52
C ARG A 192 22.29 -8.90 -14.39
N ALA A 193 22.45 -8.82 -15.73
CA ALA A 193 21.32 -8.85 -16.66
C ALA A 193 20.48 -10.14 -16.52
N LYS A 194 21.13 -11.30 -16.28
CA LYS A 194 20.43 -12.56 -16.02
C LYS A 194 19.67 -12.54 -14.69
N VAL A 195 20.26 -11.95 -13.63
CA VAL A 195 19.58 -11.78 -12.33
C VAL A 195 18.35 -10.89 -12.51
N VAL A 196 18.50 -9.73 -13.15
CA VAL A 196 17.38 -8.82 -13.44
C VAL A 196 16.29 -9.53 -14.23
N LYS A 197 16.67 -10.27 -15.29
CA LYS A 197 15.70 -11.04 -16.09
C LYS A 197 14.94 -12.06 -15.23
N SER A 198 15.63 -12.85 -14.40
CA SER A 198 14.99 -13.85 -13.56
C SER A 198 14.00 -13.25 -12.57
N ILE A 199 14.30 -12.06 -12.02
CA ILE A 199 13.41 -11.31 -11.13
C ILE A 199 12.21 -10.78 -11.92
N MET A 200 12.43 -10.19 -13.09
CA MET A 200 11.35 -9.66 -13.93
C MET A 200 10.41 -10.74 -14.43
N ASP A 201 10.94 -11.91 -14.82
CA ASP A 201 10.14 -13.07 -15.21
C ASP A 201 9.20 -13.50 -14.07
N LEU A 202 9.68 -13.52 -12.82
CA LEU A 202 8.84 -13.81 -11.65
C LEU A 202 7.77 -12.75 -11.44
N VAL A 203 8.14 -11.46 -11.42
CA VAL A 203 7.21 -10.34 -11.18
C VAL A 203 6.11 -10.32 -12.22
N THR A 204 6.45 -10.51 -13.50
CA THR A 204 5.50 -10.49 -14.62
C THR A 204 4.59 -11.71 -14.61
N SER A 205 5.15 -12.93 -14.46
CA SER A 205 4.39 -14.19 -14.52
C SER A 205 3.34 -14.31 -13.41
N LYS A 206 3.59 -13.72 -12.24
CA LYS A 206 2.68 -13.72 -11.09
C LYS A 206 1.90 -12.42 -10.92
N ASN A 207 2.14 -11.45 -11.78
CA ASN A 207 1.55 -10.10 -11.71
C ASN A 207 1.69 -9.48 -10.30
N PHE A 208 2.91 -9.50 -9.76
CA PHE A 208 3.22 -8.84 -8.49
C PHE A 208 3.26 -7.32 -8.66
N ASP A 209 3.00 -6.59 -7.57
CA ASP A 209 3.08 -5.12 -7.54
C ASP A 209 4.52 -4.60 -7.50
N GLY A 210 5.46 -5.47 -7.17
CA GLY A 210 6.88 -5.18 -7.09
C GLY A 210 7.67 -6.35 -6.57
N ILE A 211 8.90 -6.08 -6.13
CA ILE A 211 9.80 -7.05 -5.51
C ILE A 211 10.53 -6.41 -4.34
N ASP A 212 10.87 -7.20 -3.32
CA ASP A 212 11.70 -6.83 -2.20
C ASP A 212 13.00 -7.65 -2.23
N LEU A 213 14.16 -6.99 -2.18
CA LEU A 213 15.47 -7.63 -2.13
C LEU A 213 15.98 -7.68 -0.69
N ASP A 214 16.13 -8.88 -0.15
CA ASP A 214 16.69 -9.15 1.18
C ASP A 214 18.00 -9.97 1.04
N PHE A 215 19.05 -9.31 0.51
CA PHE A 215 20.34 -9.92 0.24
C PHE A 215 21.30 -9.73 1.40
N GLU A 216 21.16 -10.55 2.42
CA GLU A 216 21.94 -10.44 3.66
C GLU A 216 23.39 -10.97 3.55
N GLY A 217 23.73 -11.71 2.51
CA GLY A 217 25.05 -12.29 2.32
C GLY A 217 26.18 -11.26 2.38
N PHE A 218 25.98 -10.09 1.80
CA PHE A 218 26.97 -9.00 1.79
C PHE A 218 27.35 -8.52 3.20
N ALA A 219 26.35 -8.43 4.09
CA ALA A 219 26.53 -7.96 5.46
C ALA A 219 27.14 -9.02 6.37
N PHE A 220 26.64 -10.26 6.30
CA PHE A 220 26.81 -11.23 7.36
C PHE A 220 27.67 -12.43 6.99
N VAL A 221 27.86 -12.69 5.69
CA VAL A 221 28.57 -13.88 5.20
C VAL A 221 29.88 -13.54 4.49
N ASP A 222 29.87 -12.53 3.62
CA ASP A 222 30.99 -12.19 2.75
C ASP A 222 32.17 -11.53 3.48
N GLY A 223 31.86 -10.79 4.55
CA GLY A 223 32.84 -10.05 5.33
C GLY A 223 33.13 -8.66 4.79
N THR A 224 33.51 -7.75 5.68
CA THR A 224 33.70 -6.31 5.39
C THR A 224 34.81 -6.03 4.36
N ALA A 225 35.78 -6.92 4.20
CA ALA A 225 36.84 -6.79 3.20
C ALA A 225 36.30 -6.83 1.75
N SER A 226 35.13 -7.43 1.52
CA SER A 226 34.49 -7.48 0.19
C SER A 226 33.72 -6.19 -0.16
N TRP A 227 33.36 -5.37 0.82
CA TRP A 227 32.46 -4.24 0.64
C TRP A 227 32.94 -3.19 -0.39
N PRO A 228 34.22 -2.82 -0.45
CA PRO A 228 34.67 -1.83 -1.45
C PRO A 228 34.41 -2.28 -2.90
N THR A 229 34.44 -3.59 -3.16
CA THR A 229 34.17 -4.16 -4.49
C THR A 229 32.71 -4.53 -4.70
N THR A 230 32.00 -4.95 -3.64
CA THR A 230 30.59 -5.35 -3.72
C THR A 230 29.67 -4.14 -3.85
N LYS A 231 29.91 -3.06 -3.10
CA LYS A 231 29.08 -1.86 -3.05
C LYS A 231 28.76 -1.26 -4.44
N PRO A 232 29.73 -0.94 -5.30
CA PRO A 232 29.43 -0.38 -6.62
C PRO A 232 28.62 -1.34 -7.51
N ASN A 233 28.87 -2.66 -7.42
CA ASN A 233 28.14 -3.65 -8.19
C ASN A 233 26.70 -3.84 -7.69
N TRP A 234 26.48 -3.73 -6.38
CA TRP A 234 25.16 -3.66 -5.79
C TRP A 234 24.36 -2.45 -6.32
N VAL A 235 24.96 -1.25 -6.33
CA VAL A 235 24.33 -0.04 -6.89
C VAL A 235 23.95 -0.23 -8.37
N LEU A 236 24.81 -0.90 -9.16
CA LEU A 236 24.50 -1.21 -10.55
C LEU A 236 23.31 -2.17 -10.67
N LEU A 237 23.24 -3.24 -9.87
CA LEU A 237 22.08 -4.13 -9.85
C LEU A 237 20.79 -3.38 -9.53
N VAL A 238 20.80 -2.56 -8.46
CA VAL A 238 19.64 -1.77 -8.05
C VAL A 238 19.22 -0.81 -9.17
N LYS A 239 20.16 -0.15 -9.85
CA LYS A 239 19.88 0.74 -10.98
C LYS A 239 19.26 0.00 -12.16
N GLU A 240 19.81 -1.14 -12.56
CA GLU A 240 19.33 -1.94 -13.68
C GLU A 240 17.93 -2.53 -13.39
N LEU A 241 17.73 -3.05 -12.18
CA LEU A 241 16.44 -3.61 -11.76
C LEU A 241 15.36 -2.51 -11.58
N SER A 242 15.73 -1.37 -11.00
CA SER A 242 14.84 -0.21 -10.86
C SER A 242 14.31 0.25 -12.22
N ALA A 243 15.19 0.41 -13.22
CA ALA A 243 14.78 0.80 -14.56
C ALA A 243 13.78 -0.21 -15.18
N ALA A 244 14.02 -1.53 -15.01
CA ALA A 244 13.15 -2.57 -15.53
C ALA A 244 11.78 -2.61 -14.84
N LEU A 245 11.75 -2.47 -13.51
CA LEU A 245 10.51 -2.46 -12.72
C LEU A 245 9.68 -1.20 -12.98
N HIS A 246 10.31 -0.01 -12.92
CA HIS A 246 9.62 1.26 -13.11
C HIS A 246 9.06 1.41 -14.53
N ALA A 247 9.70 0.83 -15.55
CA ALA A 247 9.15 0.78 -16.91
C ALA A 247 7.80 0.04 -16.99
N GLN A 248 7.48 -0.81 -15.99
CA GLN A 248 6.21 -1.53 -15.87
C GLN A 248 5.34 -1.00 -14.70
N GLY A 249 5.69 0.14 -14.10
CA GLY A 249 4.97 0.71 -12.95
C GLY A 249 5.07 -0.15 -11.68
N LYS A 250 6.12 -0.99 -11.54
CA LYS A 250 6.32 -1.91 -10.42
C LYS A 250 7.26 -1.31 -9.37
N ILE A 251 7.07 -1.71 -8.12
CA ILE A 251 7.79 -1.20 -6.95
C ILE A 251 9.10 -1.97 -6.75
N LEU A 252 10.19 -1.24 -6.48
CA LEU A 252 11.44 -1.81 -5.97
C LEU A 252 11.58 -1.50 -4.48
N SER A 253 11.54 -2.55 -3.66
CA SER A 253 11.82 -2.53 -2.23
C SER A 253 13.16 -3.16 -1.95
N VAL A 254 13.88 -2.65 -0.94
CA VAL A 254 15.14 -3.22 -0.47
C VAL A 254 15.08 -3.33 1.05
N THR A 255 15.30 -4.53 1.56
CA THR A 255 15.44 -4.84 2.98
C THR A 255 16.91 -4.86 3.35
N VAL A 256 17.28 -4.15 4.41
CA VAL A 256 18.68 -3.88 4.76
C VAL A 256 18.93 -3.87 6.26
N PRO A 257 20.13 -4.29 6.71
CA PRO A 257 20.58 -4.04 8.08
C PRO A 257 20.82 -2.55 8.31
N VAL A 258 20.91 -2.17 9.58
CA VAL A 258 21.10 -0.78 10.01
C VAL A 258 22.36 -0.12 9.43
N HIS A 259 22.24 1.16 9.15
CA HIS A 259 23.33 2.05 8.75
C HIS A 259 23.24 3.35 9.55
N PHE A 260 24.39 3.94 9.86
CA PHE A 260 24.49 5.21 10.59
C PHE A 260 25.30 6.23 9.77
N SER A 261 25.38 7.45 10.26
CA SER A 261 26.18 8.48 9.59
C SER A 261 27.62 8.02 9.36
N LEU A 262 28.16 8.34 8.19
CA LEU A 262 29.57 8.05 7.83
C LEU A 262 30.57 8.79 8.71
N THR A 263 30.13 9.82 9.43
CA THR A 263 30.94 10.55 10.43
C THR A 263 31.01 9.86 11.77
N GLU A 264 30.13 8.90 12.04
CA GLU A 264 30.13 8.14 13.28
C GLU A 264 31.20 7.05 13.30
N ARG A 265 31.64 6.68 14.54
CA ARG A 265 32.59 5.57 14.73
C ARG A 265 32.02 4.24 14.25
N GLN A 266 30.76 3.97 14.58
CA GLN A 266 30.03 2.80 14.11
C GLN A 266 29.16 3.21 12.92
N LYS A 267 29.57 2.82 11.73
CA LYS A 267 28.86 3.19 10.48
C LYS A 267 27.79 2.20 10.05
N GLY A 268 27.72 1.02 10.68
CA GLY A 268 26.82 -0.05 10.30
C GLY A 268 27.22 -0.69 8.95
N TYR A 269 26.24 -1.12 8.18
CA TYR A 269 26.46 -1.94 6.98
C TYR A 269 26.48 -1.08 5.71
N THR A 270 27.60 -0.39 5.48
CA THR A 270 27.79 0.61 4.41
C THR A 270 27.73 0.03 2.99
N VAL A 271 27.84 -1.28 2.83
CA VAL A 271 27.77 -1.99 1.54
C VAL A 271 26.45 -1.76 0.80
N TYR A 272 25.37 -1.50 1.52
CA TYR A 272 24.03 -1.29 0.92
C TYR A 272 23.83 0.10 0.31
N ALA A 273 24.79 1.02 0.45
CA ALA A 273 24.85 2.27 -0.31
C ALA A 273 23.57 3.11 -0.28
N TRP A 274 22.99 3.34 0.90
CA TRP A 274 21.67 3.97 1.04
C TRP A 274 21.53 5.30 0.30
N ALA A 275 22.53 6.17 0.37
CA ALA A 275 22.52 7.46 -0.31
C ALA A 275 22.51 7.30 -1.84
N GLU A 276 23.31 6.36 -2.35
CA GLU A 276 23.47 6.13 -3.79
C GLU A 276 22.23 5.47 -4.42
N ILE A 277 21.49 4.65 -3.66
CA ILE A 277 20.28 3.99 -4.16
C ILE A 277 18.99 4.76 -3.85
N ALA A 278 19.05 5.86 -3.08
CA ALA A 278 17.89 6.59 -2.56
C ALA A 278 16.86 6.98 -3.63
N GLN A 279 17.31 7.38 -4.83
CA GLN A 279 16.45 7.78 -5.94
C GLN A 279 15.97 6.58 -6.79
N LEU A 280 16.63 5.43 -6.64
CA LEU A 280 16.40 4.25 -7.46
C LEU A 280 15.33 3.34 -6.86
N ILE A 281 15.15 3.36 -5.55
CA ILE A 281 14.22 2.49 -4.82
C ILE A 281 12.95 3.22 -4.41
N ASP A 282 11.87 2.48 -4.16
CA ASP A 282 10.60 3.00 -3.66
C ASP A 282 10.43 2.76 -2.17
N ARG A 283 11.05 1.71 -1.64
CA ARG A 283 10.99 1.33 -0.21
C ARG A 283 12.36 0.93 0.30
N LEU A 284 12.74 1.48 1.44
CA LEU A 284 13.85 1.00 2.26
C LEU A 284 13.28 0.42 3.55
N ARG A 285 13.37 -0.88 3.74
CA ARG A 285 12.96 -1.57 4.97
C ARG A 285 14.18 -1.88 5.81
N ILE A 286 14.28 -1.25 6.98
CA ILE A 286 15.46 -1.35 7.84
C ILE A 286 15.18 -2.40 8.90
N MET A 287 16.01 -3.42 9.01
CA MET A 287 15.97 -4.44 10.06
C MET A 287 16.39 -3.84 11.40
N THR A 288 15.49 -3.09 12.05
CA THR A 288 15.73 -2.43 13.35
C THR A 288 15.47 -3.38 14.51
N TYR A 289 15.95 -4.60 14.40
CA TYR A 289 15.92 -5.66 15.40
C TYR A 289 17.27 -6.41 15.43
N ASP A 290 17.38 -7.43 16.29
CA ASP A 290 18.61 -8.22 16.51
C ASP A 290 19.82 -7.40 17.01
N TYR A 291 19.55 -6.31 17.77
CA TYR A 291 20.60 -5.53 18.40
C TYR A 291 21.41 -6.38 19.39
N SER A 292 20.75 -7.18 20.21
CA SER A 292 21.37 -8.12 21.16
C SER A 292 21.22 -9.56 20.65
N THR A 293 22.32 -10.17 20.21
CA THR A 293 22.33 -11.57 19.75
C THR A 293 23.22 -12.46 20.61
N GLY A 294 24.37 -11.98 21.05
CA GLY A 294 25.37 -12.73 21.80
C GLY A 294 25.25 -12.65 23.32
N LYS A 295 24.55 -11.65 23.84
CA LYS A 295 24.34 -11.40 25.29
C LYS A 295 22.89 -10.95 25.51
N PRO A 296 22.34 -11.18 26.74
CA PRO A 296 21.03 -10.68 27.10
C PRO A 296 20.93 -9.17 26.92
N GLY A 297 19.83 -8.73 26.31
CA GLY A 297 19.58 -7.32 26.06
C GLY A 297 18.40 -7.10 25.10
N PRO A 298 18.04 -5.85 24.84
CA PRO A 298 16.89 -5.50 24.03
C PRO A 298 17.04 -5.99 22.58
N ILE A 299 15.93 -6.25 21.93
CA ILE A 299 15.86 -6.71 20.52
C ILE A 299 16.20 -5.56 19.57
N GLY A 300 15.68 -4.35 19.83
CA GLY A 300 15.95 -3.14 19.07
C GLY A 300 15.70 -1.89 19.92
N PRO A 301 16.67 -1.44 20.74
CA PRO A 301 16.51 -0.29 21.63
C PRO A 301 16.01 0.94 20.88
N ILE A 302 15.00 1.64 21.40
CA ILE A 302 14.33 2.73 20.68
C ILE A 302 15.31 3.84 20.22
N ALA A 303 16.29 4.19 21.03
CA ALA A 303 17.30 5.19 20.68
C ALA A 303 18.20 4.75 19.50
N TRP A 304 18.50 3.45 19.41
CA TRP A 304 19.25 2.88 18.31
C TRP A 304 18.41 2.82 17.03
N VAL A 305 17.12 2.47 17.13
CA VAL A 305 16.15 2.54 16.02
C VAL A 305 16.05 3.98 15.51
N GLU A 306 15.88 4.95 16.40
CA GLU A 306 15.77 6.36 16.01
C GLU A 306 17.06 6.90 15.38
N ARG A 307 18.23 6.44 15.81
CA ARG A 307 19.52 6.84 15.24
C ARG A 307 19.66 6.42 13.78
N THR A 308 19.36 5.16 13.46
CA THR A 308 19.41 4.68 12.06
C THR A 308 18.33 5.33 11.21
N LEU A 309 17.13 5.56 11.77
CA LEU A 309 16.06 6.28 11.10
C LEU A 309 16.46 7.71 10.71
N LYS A 310 17.07 8.46 11.63
CA LYS A 310 17.57 9.82 11.36
C LYS A 310 18.58 9.85 10.21
N TYR A 311 19.46 8.86 10.14
CA TYR A 311 20.37 8.74 9.01
C TYR A 311 19.62 8.44 7.71
N ALA A 312 18.68 7.50 7.71
CA ALA A 312 17.90 7.16 6.52
C ALA A 312 17.19 8.37 5.91
N ILE A 313 16.47 9.14 6.75
CA ILE A 313 15.74 10.33 6.28
C ILE A 313 16.65 11.52 5.92
N SER A 314 17.93 11.49 6.29
CA SER A 314 18.91 12.49 5.85
C SER A 314 19.43 12.24 4.43
N VAL A 315 19.26 11.01 3.91
CA VAL A 315 19.78 10.62 2.58
C VAL A 315 18.67 10.27 1.59
N MET A 316 17.43 10.10 2.03
CA MET A 316 16.29 9.81 1.15
C MET A 316 14.97 10.38 1.67
N PRO A 317 13.93 10.52 0.83
CA PRO A 317 12.60 10.94 1.26
C PRO A 317 12.04 10.04 2.36
N ALA A 318 11.55 10.65 3.44
CA ALA A 318 11.02 9.93 4.61
C ALA A 318 9.91 8.92 4.23
N SER A 319 9.07 9.23 3.23
CA SER A 319 8.00 8.36 2.75
C SER A 319 8.48 7.01 2.19
N LYS A 320 9.76 6.88 1.83
CA LYS A 320 10.35 5.63 1.37
C LYS A 320 10.88 4.74 2.51
N VAL A 321 10.99 5.27 3.74
CA VAL A 321 11.66 4.61 4.87
C VAL A 321 10.65 3.86 5.74
N TYR A 322 10.96 2.60 6.05
CA TYR A 322 10.20 1.73 6.96
C TYR A 322 11.13 1.17 8.01
N ILE A 323 10.72 1.19 9.29
CA ILE A 323 11.47 0.62 10.40
C ILE A 323 10.92 -0.74 10.80
N GLY A 324 11.82 -1.68 11.11
CA GLY A 324 11.48 -3.06 11.44
C GLY A 324 10.86 -3.19 12.83
N LEU A 325 9.86 -4.09 12.94
CA LEU A 325 9.30 -4.60 14.17
C LEU A 325 9.67 -6.08 14.33
N ALA A 326 9.95 -6.50 15.56
CA ALA A 326 10.20 -7.90 15.88
C ALA A 326 8.96 -8.54 16.52
N GLY A 327 8.29 -9.45 15.80
CA GLY A 327 7.21 -10.29 16.34
C GLY A 327 7.71 -11.41 17.26
N TYR A 328 8.97 -11.37 17.67
CA TYR A 328 9.62 -12.40 18.47
C TYR A 328 10.43 -11.80 19.62
N GLY A 329 10.74 -12.66 20.60
CA GLY A 329 11.70 -12.39 21.66
C GLY A 329 12.86 -13.37 21.64
N ARG A 330 13.90 -13.02 22.37
CA ARG A 330 15.08 -13.87 22.60
C ARG A 330 15.24 -14.13 24.09
N ASP A 331 15.73 -15.31 24.42
CA ASP A 331 15.84 -15.86 25.75
C ASP A 331 17.21 -16.50 25.95
N TRP A 332 18.04 -15.93 26.81
CA TRP A 332 19.42 -16.34 27.08
C TRP A 332 19.55 -17.06 28.41
N VAL A 333 20.39 -18.08 28.47
CA VAL A 333 20.87 -18.64 29.74
C VAL A 333 21.93 -17.71 30.32
N THR A 334 21.67 -17.19 31.51
CA THR A 334 22.57 -16.25 32.20
C THR A 334 23.38 -16.90 33.32
N LYS A 335 22.85 -18.00 33.91
CA LYS A 335 23.51 -18.79 34.94
C LYS A 335 23.04 -20.25 34.83
N VAL A 336 23.91 -21.18 35.22
CA VAL A 336 23.57 -22.60 35.36
C VAL A 336 24.10 -23.09 36.71
N ASP A 337 23.22 -23.64 37.51
CA ASP A 337 23.56 -24.29 38.80
C ASP A 337 23.32 -25.80 38.65
N GLY A 338 24.29 -26.63 39.00
CA GLY A 338 24.24 -28.09 38.85
C GLY A 338 24.85 -28.60 37.56
N ILE A 339 24.68 -29.88 37.28
CA ILE A 339 25.19 -30.56 36.08
C ILE A 339 24.02 -30.86 35.16
N CYS A 340 23.96 -30.23 33.98
CA CYS A 340 22.87 -30.41 33.04
C CYS A 340 22.91 -31.80 32.38
N PRO A 341 21.75 -32.42 32.14
CA PRO A 341 21.63 -33.63 31.37
C PRO A 341 22.32 -33.53 30.01
N ALA A 342 22.91 -34.64 29.54
CA ALA A 342 23.69 -34.69 28.30
C ALA A 342 22.93 -34.19 27.06
N ASN A 343 21.65 -34.48 26.96
CA ASN A 343 20.77 -34.06 25.85
C ASN A 343 20.50 -32.53 25.78
N VAL A 344 20.67 -31.79 26.87
CA VAL A 344 20.43 -30.33 26.90
C VAL A 344 21.70 -29.52 27.19
N SER A 345 22.81 -30.15 27.61
CA SER A 345 24.03 -29.46 28.06
C SER A 345 24.61 -28.46 27.04
N LYS A 346 24.43 -28.71 25.73
CA LYS A 346 24.91 -27.84 24.65
C LYS A 346 24.06 -26.56 24.50
N VAL A 347 22.75 -26.64 24.81
CA VAL A 347 21.80 -25.54 24.64
C VAL A 347 21.46 -24.85 25.96
N VAL A 348 21.79 -25.47 27.10
CA VAL A 348 21.65 -24.94 28.45
C VAL A 348 23.04 -24.58 28.97
N SER A 349 23.59 -23.50 28.44
CA SER A 349 24.92 -22.96 28.79
C SER A 349 24.92 -21.45 28.60
N THR A 350 25.68 -20.73 29.39
CA THR A 350 25.85 -19.26 29.26
C THR A 350 26.50 -18.84 27.96
N ASN A 351 27.15 -19.77 27.25
CA ASN A 351 27.73 -19.57 25.92
C ASN A 351 26.80 -20.06 24.79
N ALA A 352 25.63 -20.62 25.14
CA ALA A 352 24.66 -21.05 24.15
C ALA A 352 24.00 -19.86 23.46
N ARG A 353 23.56 -20.09 22.22
CA ARG A 353 22.74 -19.11 21.51
C ARG A 353 21.41 -18.90 22.24
N ALA A 354 20.90 -17.67 22.19
CA ALA A 354 19.56 -17.38 22.69
C ALA A 354 18.52 -18.30 22.01
N ALA A 355 17.59 -18.80 22.80
CA ALA A 355 16.37 -19.35 22.26
C ALA A 355 15.48 -18.24 21.74
N THR A 356 14.63 -18.54 20.75
CA THR A 356 13.67 -17.58 20.19
C THR A 356 12.25 -18.02 20.55
N PHE A 357 11.37 -17.08 20.88
CA PHE A 357 9.95 -17.34 21.10
C PHE A 357 9.12 -16.27 20.38
N VAL A 358 7.89 -16.59 19.99
CA VAL A 358 6.98 -15.61 19.38
C VAL A 358 6.38 -14.70 20.45
N MET A 359 6.19 -13.42 20.13
CA MET A 359 5.74 -12.38 21.07
C MET A 359 4.43 -12.79 21.76
N ARG A 360 3.43 -13.29 21.03
CA ARG A 360 2.13 -13.69 21.60
C ARG A 360 2.23 -14.80 22.66
N ASN A 361 3.35 -15.50 22.76
CA ASN A 361 3.58 -16.53 23.76
C ASN A 361 4.38 -16.01 24.99
N ALA A 362 4.80 -14.73 24.98
CA ALA A 362 5.65 -14.18 26.05
C ALA A 362 4.97 -14.23 27.41
N ALA A 363 3.72 -13.80 27.49
CA ALA A 363 2.94 -13.83 28.74
C ALA A 363 2.76 -15.25 29.27
N THR A 364 2.45 -16.22 28.41
CA THR A 364 2.34 -17.64 28.77
C THR A 364 3.68 -18.20 29.26
N LEU A 365 4.77 -17.85 28.56
CA LEU A 365 6.12 -18.27 28.99
C LEU A 365 6.45 -17.74 30.37
N ALA A 366 6.22 -16.45 30.63
CA ALA A 366 6.45 -15.85 31.94
C ALA A 366 5.57 -16.48 33.04
N ALA A 367 4.28 -16.65 32.77
CA ALA A 367 3.32 -17.26 33.71
C ALA A 367 3.69 -18.72 34.06
N THR A 368 4.19 -19.50 33.09
CA THR A 368 4.66 -20.89 33.31
C THR A 368 5.71 -20.98 34.41
N TYR A 369 6.51 -19.94 34.60
CA TYR A 369 7.55 -19.88 35.62
C TYR A 369 7.23 -18.89 36.74
N GLY A 370 5.98 -18.47 36.90
CA GLY A 370 5.51 -17.60 37.98
C GLY A 370 6.11 -16.21 37.99
N VAL A 371 6.52 -15.67 36.84
CA VAL A 371 7.12 -14.34 36.75
C VAL A 371 6.25 -13.42 35.87
N THR A 372 6.37 -12.11 36.15
CA THR A 372 5.67 -11.07 35.37
C THR A 372 6.69 -10.27 34.54
N PRO A 373 6.47 -10.07 33.26
CA PRO A 373 7.31 -9.19 32.45
C PRO A 373 7.27 -7.74 32.94
N THR A 374 8.42 -7.09 32.94
CA THR A 374 8.57 -5.67 33.25
C THR A 374 8.94 -4.89 31.98
N TYR A 375 8.44 -3.67 31.86
CA TYR A 375 8.78 -2.79 30.76
C TYR A 375 10.02 -1.94 31.13
N ASN A 376 11.00 -1.93 30.24
CA ASN A 376 12.20 -1.10 30.40
C ASN A 376 12.02 0.21 29.62
N GLU A 377 11.83 1.31 30.32
CA GLU A 377 11.56 2.63 29.72
C GLU A 377 12.73 3.16 28.88
N GLN A 378 13.97 2.84 29.22
CA GLN A 378 15.14 3.28 28.45
C GLN A 378 15.21 2.64 27.08
N TYR A 379 14.88 1.37 26.98
CA TYR A 379 14.93 0.61 25.73
C TYR A 379 13.57 0.52 25.04
N GLN A 380 12.50 0.83 25.77
CA GLN A 380 11.10 0.67 25.38
C GLN A 380 10.80 -0.75 24.87
N GLU A 381 11.21 -1.73 25.69
CA GLU A 381 10.98 -3.16 25.46
C GLU A 381 10.71 -3.88 26.78
N ALA A 382 10.05 -5.02 26.70
CA ALA A 382 9.74 -5.85 27.84
C ALA A 382 10.83 -6.89 28.11
N THR A 383 11.01 -7.22 29.38
CA THR A 383 11.98 -8.23 29.85
C THR A 383 11.47 -8.97 31.07
N PHE A 384 11.90 -10.19 31.25
CA PHE A 384 11.70 -10.97 32.48
C PHE A 384 12.81 -11.99 32.67
N THR A 385 13.04 -12.38 33.92
CA THR A 385 14.03 -13.40 34.28
C THR A 385 13.33 -14.51 35.05
N TYR A 386 13.63 -15.75 34.71
CA TYR A 386 13.03 -16.92 35.31
C TYR A 386 14.04 -18.07 35.47
N GLN A 387 13.67 -19.07 36.27
CA GLN A 387 14.45 -20.27 36.46
C GLN A 387 13.78 -21.47 35.82
N LYS A 388 14.56 -22.32 35.14
CA LYS A 388 14.11 -23.56 34.55
C LYS A 388 15.02 -24.71 34.93
N THR A 389 14.42 -25.74 35.54
CA THR A 389 15.14 -26.97 35.93
C THR A 389 15.03 -28.02 34.81
N TYR A 390 16.13 -28.68 34.59
CA TYR A 390 16.28 -29.77 33.63
C TYR A 390 16.75 -31.03 34.32
N ASN A 391 15.97 -32.10 34.29
CA ASN A 391 16.27 -33.39 34.91
C ASN A 391 16.57 -34.42 33.79
N GLY A 392 17.45 -35.34 34.02
CA GLY A 392 17.82 -36.39 33.09
C GLY A 392 19.09 -37.11 33.48
N ASN A 393 19.82 -37.67 32.52
CA ASN A 393 21.09 -38.37 32.78
C ASN A 393 22.27 -37.61 32.18
N ASN A 394 23.41 -37.62 32.87
CA ASN A 394 24.69 -37.13 32.33
C ASN A 394 25.25 -38.10 31.26
N ALA A 395 26.39 -37.75 30.67
CA ALA A 395 27.01 -38.54 29.64
C ALA A 395 27.42 -39.97 30.08
N SER A 396 27.54 -40.20 31.38
CA SER A 396 27.84 -41.52 31.95
C SER A 396 26.59 -42.30 32.38
N GLY A 397 25.39 -41.84 32.01
CA GLY A 397 24.12 -42.49 32.35
C GLY A 397 23.60 -42.26 33.79
N GLN A 398 24.30 -41.49 34.60
CA GLN A 398 23.89 -41.18 35.98
C GLN A 398 22.84 -40.07 36.01
N ALA A 399 21.86 -40.19 36.91
CA ALA A 399 20.85 -39.17 37.12
C ALA A 399 21.47 -37.83 37.52
N THR A 400 21.04 -36.77 36.90
CA THR A 400 21.57 -35.42 37.13
C THR A 400 20.49 -34.37 36.91
N SER A 401 20.74 -33.20 37.51
CA SER A 401 19.82 -32.03 37.37
C SER A 401 20.64 -30.76 37.32
N CYS A 402 20.11 -29.80 36.55
CA CYS A 402 20.60 -28.42 36.63
C CYS A 402 19.44 -27.42 36.56
N THR A 403 19.64 -26.27 37.19
CA THR A 403 18.71 -25.13 37.09
C THR A 403 19.38 -23.99 36.33
N ALA A 404 18.81 -23.60 35.23
CA ALA A 404 19.24 -22.44 34.43
C ALA A 404 18.44 -21.20 34.83
N THR A 405 19.13 -20.11 35.15
CA THR A 405 18.53 -18.77 35.14
C THR A 405 18.56 -18.26 33.72
N ARG A 406 17.40 -17.77 33.27
CA ARG A 406 17.19 -17.30 31.90
C ARG A 406 16.63 -15.90 31.89
N THR A 407 17.08 -15.05 30.96
CA THR A 407 16.60 -13.68 30.79
C THR A 407 16.07 -13.51 29.38
N ALA A 408 14.80 -13.14 29.29
CA ALA A 408 14.09 -12.91 28.05
C ALA A 408 13.93 -11.41 27.78
N TRP A 409 14.03 -11.01 26.51
CA TRP A 409 13.72 -9.68 26.01
C TRP A 409 12.83 -9.79 24.78
N TYR A 410 11.85 -8.88 24.65
CA TYR A 410 10.94 -8.85 23.51
C TYR A 410 10.25 -7.49 23.37
N GLN A 411 9.74 -7.22 22.17
CA GLN A 411 8.86 -6.08 21.92
C GLN A 411 7.43 -6.47 22.31
N ASN A 412 6.83 -5.69 23.22
CA ASN A 412 5.45 -5.87 23.65
C ASN A 412 4.51 -4.82 22.99
N PRO A 413 3.20 -4.78 23.28
CA PRO A 413 2.28 -3.78 22.70
C PRO A 413 2.71 -2.33 22.91
N ALA A 414 3.31 -1.99 24.07
CA ALA A 414 3.85 -0.65 24.33
C ALA A 414 5.04 -0.34 23.41
N SER A 415 5.91 -1.34 23.17
CA SER A 415 7.04 -1.24 22.25
C SER A 415 6.58 -0.96 20.80
N TYR A 416 5.51 -1.61 20.35
CA TYR A 416 4.92 -1.40 19.04
C TYR A 416 4.33 0.01 18.90
N SER A 417 3.60 0.47 19.91
CA SER A 417 3.06 1.84 19.97
C SER A 417 4.17 2.89 19.90
N ALA A 418 5.27 2.69 20.63
CA ALA A 418 6.40 3.60 20.63
C ALA A 418 7.06 3.71 19.24
N ARG A 419 7.17 2.60 18.51
CA ARG A 419 7.71 2.61 17.14
C ARG A 419 6.73 3.22 16.14
N ALA A 420 5.43 3.01 16.32
CA ALA A 420 4.40 3.70 15.54
C ALA A 420 4.46 5.23 15.73
N GLN A 421 4.76 5.70 16.95
CA GLN A 421 4.97 7.13 17.21
C GLN A 421 6.17 7.72 16.45
N LEU A 422 7.22 6.92 16.17
CA LEU A 422 8.31 7.36 15.29
C LEU A 422 7.82 7.57 13.85
N VAL A 423 6.85 6.75 13.37
CA VAL A 423 6.23 6.98 12.06
C VAL A 423 5.55 8.34 12.02
N ALA A 424 4.77 8.68 13.04
CA ALA A 424 4.11 9.98 13.16
C ALA A 424 5.13 11.13 13.26
N LYS A 425 6.13 10.99 14.14
CA LYS A 425 7.15 12.02 14.43
C LYS A 425 7.99 12.38 13.19
N TYR A 426 8.40 11.39 12.42
CA TYR A 426 9.31 11.56 11.29
C TYR A 426 8.61 11.49 9.91
N ARG A 427 7.30 11.27 9.89
CA ARG A 427 6.48 11.13 8.67
C ARG A 427 7.04 10.10 7.67
N ILE A 428 7.60 9.01 8.21
CA ILE A 428 8.13 7.91 7.39
C ILE A 428 7.04 7.07 6.77
N GLY A 429 7.40 6.22 5.80
CA GLY A 429 6.45 5.35 5.10
C GLY A 429 5.68 4.43 6.01
N GLY A 430 6.33 3.88 7.05
CA GLY A 430 5.66 3.01 8.02
C GLY A 430 6.57 2.07 8.78
N LEU A 431 5.97 0.96 9.19
CA LEU A 431 6.55 -0.15 9.94
C LEU A 431 6.67 -1.38 9.04
N ALA A 432 7.67 -2.22 9.26
CA ALA A 432 7.87 -3.49 8.57
C ALA A 432 8.03 -4.62 9.60
N GLU A 433 7.02 -5.48 9.74
CA GLU A 433 6.98 -6.49 10.79
C GLU A 433 7.56 -7.83 10.36
N TRP A 434 8.54 -8.32 11.09
CA TRP A 434 9.07 -9.67 10.98
C TRP A 434 8.56 -10.54 12.14
N THR A 435 7.52 -11.37 11.98
CA THR A 435 6.62 -11.53 10.84
C THR A 435 5.19 -11.36 11.32
N ILE A 436 4.30 -10.92 10.46
CA ILE A 436 2.87 -10.82 10.77
C ILE A 436 2.36 -12.14 11.35
N GLY A 437 1.58 -12.05 12.42
CA GLY A 437 1.01 -13.20 13.13
C GLY A 437 1.89 -13.75 14.26
N MET A 438 3.06 -13.18 14.52
CA MET A 438 3.84 -13.48 15.73
C MET A 438 3.48 -12.57 16.90
N GLU A 439 2.89 -11.41 16.62
CA GLU A 439 2.47 -10.40 17.59
C GLU A 439 1.19 -10.78 18.33
N GLU A 440 0.94 -10.05 19.42
CA GLU A 440 -0.35 -10.03 20.11
C GLU A 440 -1.31 -9.07 19.39
N GLN A 441 -2.62 -9.33 19.39
CA GLN A 441 -3.61 -8.42 18.80
C GLN A 441 -3.55 -7.02 19.43
N SER A 442 -3.29 -6.91 20.73
CA SER A 442 -3.11 -5.66 21.44
C SER A 442 -1.94 -4.80 20.92
N ALA A 443 -0.96 -5.41 20.24
CA ALA A 443 0.14 -4.70 19.60
C ALA A 443 -0.32 -4.00 18.32
N THR A 444 -1.09 -4.69 17.47
CA THR A 444 -1.70 -4.07 16.29
C THR A 444 -2.72 -3.00 16.67
N ASP A 445 -3.47 -3.17 17.76
CA ASP A 445 -4.37 -2.15 18.29
C ASP A 445 -3.60 -0.92 18.79
N GLY A 446 -2.40 -1.10 19.32
CA GLY A 446 -1.47 -0.02 19.69
C GLY A 446 -1.06 0.81 18.47
N ILE A 447 -0.67 0.14 17.37
CA ILE A 447 -0.37 0.79 16.09
C ILE A 447 -1.61 1.52 15.55
N ARG A 448 -2.79 0.88 15.61
CA ARG A 448 -4.06 1.46 15.11
C ARG A 448 -4.41 2.76 15.81
N ARG A 449 -4.24 2.84 17.15
CA ARG A 449 -4.44 4.09 17.88
C ARG A 449 -3.58 5.22 17.36
N VAL A 450 -2.29 4.98 17.12
CA VAL A 450 -1.39 5.99 16.52
C VAL A 450 -1.80 6.29 15.07
N ALA A 451 -2.12 5.29 14.28
CA ALA A 451 -2.54 5.43 12.88
C ALA A 451 -3.80 6.29 12.73
N LEU A 452 -4.72 6.24 13.70
CA LEU A 452 -5.90 7.11 13.74
C LEU A 452 -5.53 8.57 14.02
N THR A 453 -4.54 8.85 14.87
CA THR A 453 -4.09 10.24 15.15
C THR A 453 -3.39 10.91 13.98
N ILE A 454 -2.86 10.11 13.05
CA ILE A 454 -2.17 10.58 11.84
C ILE A 454 -2.97 10.25 10.56
N ALA A 455 -4.23 9.88 10.69
CA ALA A 455 -5.11 9.69 9.55
C ALA A 455 -5.18 11.01 8.76
N PRO A 456 -5.06 10.97 7.42
CA PRO A 456 -5.11 12.19 6.64
C PRO A 456 -6.50 12.81 6.71
N ASP A 457 -6.56 14.14 6.82
CA ASP A 457 -7.81 14.88 6.74
C ASP A 457 -8.52 14.62 5.41
N ALA A 458 -9.84 14.43 5.46
CA ALA A 458 -10.62 14.29 4.25
C ALA A 458 -10.62 15.62 3.46
N VAL A 459 -10.35 15.53 2.16
CA VAL A 459 -10.47 16.64 1.22
C VAL A 459 -11.80 16.53 0.49
N LEU A 460 -12.67 17.51 0.69
CA LEU A 460 -13.95 17.64 0.00
C LEU A 460 -13.79 18.66 -1.12
N LEU A 461 -14.01 18.21 -2.36
CA LEU A 461 -13.94 19.05 -3.54
C LEU A 461 -15.34 19.29 -4.10
N SER A 462 -15.65 20.53 -4.45
CA SER A 462 -16.83 20.89 -5.21
C SER A 462 -16.43 21.61 -6.50
N LEU A 463 -17.22 21.46 -7.54
CA LEU A 463 -17.04 22.12 -8.83
C LEU A 463 -18.40 22.59 -9.33
N VAL A 464 -18.47 23.83 -9.77
CA VAL A 464 -19.64 24.40 -10.42
C VAL A 464 -19.23 25.11 -11.70
N SER A 465 -20.14 25.20 -12.66
CA SER A 465 -19.99 25.96 -13.89
C SER A 465 -20.99 27.11 -13.92
N ASP A 466 -20.59 28.24 -14.45
CA ASP A 466 -21.49 29.38 -14.71
C ASP A 466 -22.57 29.02 -15.76
N GLN A 467 -22.27 28.06 -16.64
CA GLN A 467 -23.18 27.58 -17.66
C GLN A 467 -23.03 26.06 -17.83
N ILE A 468 -24.16 25.37 -17.91
CA ILE A 468 -24.21 23.92 -18.23
C ILE A 468 -24.46 23.66 -19.73
N ALA A 469 -24.77 24.71 -20.49
CA ALA A 469 -24.90 24.68 -21.94
C ALA A 469 -24.33 25.99 -22.51
N THR A 470 -23.51 25.90 -23.55
CA THR A 470 -22.89 27.05 -24.19
C THR A 470 -22.75 26.85 -25.69
N LYS A 471 -22.54 27.95 -26.45
CA LYS A 471 -22.30 27.88 -27.90
C LYS A 471 -20.87 27.47 -28.19
N TYR A 472 -20.69 26.68 -29.25
CA TYR A 472 -19.35 26.36 -29.74
C TYR A 472 -18.56 27.64 -30.05
N GLY A 473 -17.35 27.72 -29.54
CA GLY A 473 -16.48 28.90 -29.66
C GLY A 473 -16.57 29.83 -28.46
N SER A 474 -17.45 29.58 -27.48
CA SER A 474 -17.54 30.36 -26.24
C SER A 474 -16.77 29.72 -25.10
N TYR A 475 -16.38 30.56 -24.15
CA TYR A 475 -15.76 30.10 -22.89
C TYR A 475 -16.83 29.89 -21.83
N ILE A 476 -16.57 28.95 -20.94
CA ILE A 476 -17.29 28.75 -19.67
C ILE A 476 -16.37 29.04 -18.51
N THR A 477 -16.92 29.43 -17.38
CA THR A 477 -16.18 29.65 -16.14
C THR A 477 -16.49 28.55 -15.13
N LEU A 478 -15.46 27.80 -14.74
CA LEU A 478 -15.56 26.80 -13.68
C LEU A 478 -15.03 27.40 -12.38
N THR A 479 -15.79 27.25 -11.30
CA THR A 479 -15.37 27.59 -9.95
C THR A 479 -15.31 26.31 -9.12
N GLY A 480 -14.13 26.02 -8.58
CA GLY A 480 -13.90 24.90 -7.68
C GLY A 480 -13.61 25.38 -6.27
N GLN A 481 -13.96 24.58 -5.27
CA GLN A 481 -13.65 24.82 -3.87
C GLN A 481 -13.13 23.55 -3.20
N ALA A 482 -12.17 23.70 -2.31
CA ALA A 482 -11.60 22.65 -1.48
C ALA A 482 -11.81 22.98 0.00
N THR A 483 -12.41 22.04 0.74
CA THR A 483 -12.66 22.17 2.19
C THR A 483 -12.26 20.88 2.92
N ARG A 484 -12.03 20.99 4.22
CA ARG A 484 -11.98 19.84 5.13
C ARG A 484 -13.38 19.41 5.56
N LYS A 485 -13.47 18.31 6.30
CA LYS A 485 -14.74 17.80 6.84
C LYS A 485 -15.42 18.78 7.79
N ASP A 486 -14.65 19.58 8.52
CA ASP A 486 -15.13 20.66 9.40
C ASP A 486 -15.51 21.94 8.67
N LYS A 487 -15.51 21.93 7.32
CA LYS A 487 -15.77 23.05 6.41
C LYS A 487 -14.68 24.13 6.39
N SER A 488 -13.54 23.93 7.08
CA SER A 488 -12.41 24.84 6.95
C SER A 488 -11.83 24.79 5.53
N LEU A 489 -11.36 25.93 5.05
CA LEU A 489 -10.87 26.10 3.68
C LEU A 489 -9.47 25.49 3.51
N ILE A 490 -9.18 24.95 2.32
CA ILE A 490 -7.85 24.42 1.99
C ILE A 490 -7.22 25.33 0.93
N SER A 491 -6.30 26.17 1.38
CA SER A 491 -5.48 27.03 0.53
C SER A 491 -4.28 26.28 -0.04
N GLY A 492 -3.80 26.70 -1.22
CA GLY A 492 -2.59 26.16 -1.84
C GLY A 492 -2.69 24.71 -2.29
N LEU A 493 -3.90 24.15 -2.45
CA LEU A 493 -4.11 22.79 -2.92
C LEU A 493 -4.01 22.73 -4.45
N PRO A 494 -3.03 22.02 -5.03
CA PRO A 494 -3.03 21.72 -6.44
C PRO A 494 -4.18 20.76 -6.77
N VAL A 495 -5.00 21.09 -7.76
CA VAL A 495 -6.06 20.22 -8.25
C VAL A 495 -5.86 19.92 -9.73
N SER A 496 -6.22 18.72 -10.15
CA SER A 496 -6.30 18.32 -11.56
C SER A 496 -7.70 18.61 -12.04
N LEU A 497 -7.85 19.52 -13.00
CA LEU A 497 -9.11 19.74 -13.69
C LEU A 497 -9.15 18.78 -14.88
N GLU A 498 -10.17 17.93 -14.92
CA GLU A 498 -10.27 16.82 -15.86
C GLU A 498 -11.55 16.91 -16.69
N PHE A 499 -11.45 16.52 -17.95
CA PHE A 499 -12.56 16.44 -18.90
C PHE A 499 -12.67 15.04 -19.47
N LYS A 500 -13.92 14.60 -19.71
CA LYS A 500 -14.25 13.40 -20.46
C LYS A 500 -15.43 13.69 -21.37
N GLY A 501 -15.24 13.60 -22.70
CA GLY A 501 -16.34 13.68 -23.66
C GLY A 501 -17.39 12.60 -23.41
N PHE A 502 -18.65 12.82 -23.79
CA PHE A 502 -19.69 11.81 -23.63
C PHE A 502 -19.43 10.55 -24.49
N ASP A 503 -18.63 10.70 -25.54
CA ASP A 503 -18.15 9.64 -26.43
C ASP A 503 -16.81 9.00 -25.97
N GLU A 504 -16.21 9.49 -24.86
CA GLU A 504 -14.91 9.03 -24.34
C GLU A 504 -15.08 8.13 -23.13
N SER A 505 -14.20 7.13 -22.98
CA SER A 505 -14.15 6.25 -21.80
C SER A 505 -13.18 6.75 -20.72
N THR A 506 -12.21 7.59 -21.10
CA THR A 506 -11.11 8.02 -20.22
C THR A 506 -11.16 9.51 -19.91
N TRP A 507 -10.72 9.87 -18.70
CA TRP A 507 -10.52 11.24 -18.28
C TRP A 507 -9.18 11.77 -18.79
N ARG A 508 -9.15 13.00 -19.28
CA ARG A 508 -7.91 13.70 -19.61
C ARG A 508 -7.80 14.99 -18.80
N GLN A 509 -6.62 15.28 -18.33
CA GLN A 509 -6.34 16.53 -17.64
C GLN A 509 -6.37 17.71 -18.62
N ILE A 510 -7.09 18.76 -18.25
CA ILE A 510 -7.23 19.99 -19.04
C ILE A 510 -6.73 21.25 -18.31
N GLY A 511 -6.38 21.11 -17.02
CA GLY A 511 -5.82 22.21 -16.22
C GLY A 511 -5.26 21.74 -14.89
N LYS A 512 -4.46 22.59 -14.25
CA LYS A 512 -3.85 22.37 -12.92
C LYS A 512 -3.97 23.63 -12.06
N PRO A 513 -5.17 24.11 -11.73
CA PRO A 513 -5.31 25.27 -10.85
C PRO A 513 -4.89 24.93 -9.42
N ILE A 514 -4.56 25.99 -8.66
CA ILE A 514 -4.23 25.91 -7.23
C ILE A 514 -5.26 26.73 -6.48
N THR A 515 -5.76 26.23 -5.35
CA THR A 515 -6.73 26.97 -4.54
C THR A 515 -6.10 28.18 -3.87
N ALA A 516 -6.79 29.32 -3.93
CA ALA A 516 -6.43 30.56 -3.25
C ALA A 516 -6.64 30.47 -1.72
N GLU A 517 -6.39 31.52 -0.97
CA GLU A 517 -6.64 31.60 0.48
C GLU A 517 -8.11 31.32 0.84
N SER A 518 -9.04 31.67 -0.06
CA SER A 518 -10.46 31.35 0.03
C SER A 518 -10.79 29.86 -0.17
N GLY A 519 -9.79 28.98 -0.33
CA GLY A 519 -10.00 27.59 -0.67
C GLY A 519 -10.58 27.35 -2.07
N SER A 520 -10.74 28.39 -2.88
CA SER A 520 -11.36 28.30 -4.21
C SER A 520 -10.38 28.64 -5.34
N PHE A 521 -10.75 28.24 -6.54
CA PHE A 521 -10.13 28.70 -7.78
C PHE A 521 -11.20 28.97 -8.84
N THR A 522 -10.85 29.77 -9.83
CA THR A 522 -11.67 30.01 -11.03
C THR A 522 -10.83 29.68 -12.26
N SER A 523 -11.44 29.00 -13.24
CA SER A 523 -10.79 28.63 -14.49
C SER A 523 -11.73 28.90 -15.66
N SER A 524 -11.27 29.70 -16.64
CA SER A 524 -12.00 29.93 -17.90
C SER A 524 -11.54 28.88 -18.91
N LEU A 525 -12.48 28.17 -19.51
CA LEU A 525 -12.23 27.05 -20.42
C LEU A 525 -12.98 27.17 -21.72
N TYR A 526 -12.34 26.75 -22.79
CA TYR A 526 -12.96 26.43 -24.06
C TYR A 526 -13.10 24.91 -24.20
N LEU A 527 -14.33 24.45 -24.43
CA LEU A 527 -14.61 23.04 -24.70
C LEU A 527 -15.02 22.85 -26.17
N ALA A 528 -14.32 21.98 -26.85
CA ALA A 528 -14.58 21.70 -28.27
C ALA A 528 -15.79 20.79 -28.50
N LYS A 529 -16.21 20.01 -27.48
CA LYS A 529 -17.36 19.10 -27.53
C LYS A 529 -18.03 18.98 -26.15
N SER A 530 -19.23 18.43 -26.13
CA SER A 530 -19.98 18.13 -24.92
C SER A 530 -19.29 17.02 -24.10
N GLY A 531 -19.44 17.08 -22.80
CA GLY A 531 -18.81 16.10 -21.93
C GLY A 531 -19.01 16.43 -20.45
N LYS A 532 -18.20 15.78 -19.61
CA LYS A 532 -18.20 15.97 -18.18
C LYS A 532 -16.87 16.56 -17.73
N VAL A 533 -16.92 17.43 -16.73
CA VAL A 533 -15.76 17.98 -16.04
C VAL A 533 -15.82 17.57 -14.58
N ARG A 534 -14.66 17.33 -14.00
CA ARG A 534 -14.48 17.13 -12.55
C ARG A 534 -13.13 17.68 -12.11
N ILE A 535 -12.94 17.79 -10.81
CA ILE A 535 -11.62 18.03 -10.23
C ILE A 535 -11.22 16.91 -9.30
N THR A 536 -9.92 16.59 -9.30
CA THR A 536 -9.31 15.63 -8.40
C THR A 536 -8.11 16.28 -7.71
N SER A 537 -7.75 15.80 -6.53
CA SER A 537 -6.51 16.13 -5.84
C SER A 537 -5.83 14.87 -5.35
N GLU A 538 -4.50 14.85 -5.43
CA GLU A 538 -3.70 13.76 -4.87
C GLU A 538 -3.66 13.86 -3.34
N GLY A 539 -3.57 12.69 -2.69
CA GLY A 539 -3.34 12.62 -1.25
C GLY A 539 -1.90 13.05 -0.90
N SER A 540 -1.74 13.62 0.29
CA SER A 540 -0.44 13.91 0.90
C SER A 540 -0.36 13.28 2.29
N TRP A 541 0.71 13.56 3.04
CA TRP A 541 0.82 13.04 4.41
C TRP A 541 -0.34 13.48 5.30
N ASP A 542 -0.75 14.74 5.21
CA ASP A 542 -1.75 15.39 6.05
C ASP A 542 -3.15 15.48 5.40
N ARG A 543 -3.28 15.10 4.13
CA ARG A 543 -4.54 15.22 3.38
C ARG A 543 -4.81 13.97 2.54
N GLY A 544 -6.05 13.52 2.55
CA GLY A 544 -6.54 12.48 1.65
C GLY A 544 -6.63 12.95 0.20
N ALA A 545 -6.74 12.01 -0.73
CA ALA A 545 -7.14 12.33 -2.09
C ALA A 545 -8.59 12.83 -2.10
N GLY A 546 -8.89 13.79 -2.97
CA GLY A 546 -10.23 14.33 -3.15
C GLY A 546 -10.73 14.18 -4.58
N MET A 547 -12.05 14.10 -4.75
CA MET A 547 -12.71 14.13 -6.06
C MET A 547 -14.05 14.83 -5.92
N SER A 548 -14.37 15.74 -6.86
CA SER A 548 -15.67 16.39 -6.93
C SER A 548 -16.72 15.52 -7.60
N SER A 549 -17.98 15.89 -7.49
CA SER A 549 -19.02 15.45 -8.39
C SER A 549 -18.70 15.88 -9.83
N GLU A 550 -19.24 15.15 -10.79
CA GLU A 550 -19.12 15.46 -12.21
C GLU A 550 -20.10 16.58 -12.59
N VAL A 551 -19.67 17.54 -13.40
CA VAL A 551 -20.50 18.57 -13.99
C VAL A 551 -20.62 18.30 -15.48
N SER A 552 -21.82 18.07 -15.97
CA SER A 552 -22.10 17.86 -17.41
C SER A 552 -22.22 19.21 -18.12
N ILE A 553 -21.48 19.39 -19.20
CA ILE A 553 -21.50 20.58 -20.04
C ILE A 553 -21.91 20.17 -21.46
N THR A 554 -22.92 20.83 -21.98
CA THR A 554 -23.39 20.64 -23.36
C THR A 554 -22.95 21.79 -24.26
N ILE A 555 -22.47 21.46 -25.46
CA ILE A 555 -22.02 22.44 -26.44
C ILE A 555 -23.07 22.51 -27.55
N ASN A 556 -23.65 23.70 -27.74
CA ASN A 556 -24.55 23.96 -28.85
C ASN A 556 -23.72 24.22 -30.12
N PRO A 557 -23.93 23.49 -31.19
CA PRO A 557 -23.16 23.67 -32.42
C PRO A 557 -23.44 25.06 -33.02
N ARG A 558 -22.40 25.69 -33.56
CA ARG A 558 -22.53 26.86 -34.42
C ARG A 558 -22.88 26.41 -35.81
N LEU A 559 -24.02 26.86 -36.30
CA LEU A 559 -24.49 26.54 -37.65
C LEU A 559 -24.06 27.64 -38.61
N ASN A 560 -23.52 27.26 -39.78
CA ASN A 560 -23.32 28.14 -40.92
C ASN A 560 -24.24 27.70 -42.05
N ILE A 561 -24.99 28.63 -42.59
CA ILE A 561 -25.94 28.38 -43.67
C ILE A 561 -25.47 29.14 -44.89
N THR A 562 -25.32 28.43 -46.00
CA THR A 562 -25.08 29.01 -47.33
C THR A 562 -26.31 28.77 -48.19
N ALA A 563 -26.99 29.83 -48.58
CA ALA A 563 -28.19 29.77 -49.41
C ALA A 563 -28.21 30.95 -50.36
N PRO A 564 -28.83 30.82 -51.54
CA PRO A 564 -29.00 31.93 -52.45
C PRO A 564 -30.02 32.93 -51.87
N THR A 565 -29.84 34.21 -52.16
CA THR A 565 -30.79 35.26 -51.78
C THR A 565 -32.01 35.34 -52.69
N SER A 566 -31.94 34.71 -53.88
CA SER A 566 -33.06 34.58 -54.81
C SER A 566 -33.02 33.29 -55.66
N ALA A 567 -34.20 32.84 -56.13
CA ALA A 567 -34.36 31.69 -57.03
C ALA A 567 -35.50 31.98 -58.03
N LYS A 568 -35.55 31.18 -59.11
CA LYS A 568 -36.69 31.18 -60.01
C LYS A 568 -37.77 30.20 -59.55
N VAL A 569 -39.04 30.55 -59.80
CA VAL A 569 -40.17 29.65 -59.53
C VAL A 569 -39.91 28.25 -60.12
N GLY A 570 -40.13 27.21 -59.31
CA GLY A 570 -39.92 25.80 -59.73
C GLY A 570 -38.47 25.32 -59.70
N ASN A 571 -37.50 26.18 -59.46
CA ASN A 571 -36.10 25.77 -59.34
C ASN A 571 -35.72 25.39 -57.89
N ALA A 572 -34.83 24.43 -57.77
CA ALA A 572 -34.27 24.01 -56.48
C ALA A 572 -33.46 25.14 -55.80
N ILE A 573 -33.74 25.40 -54.57
CA ILE A 573 -33.03 26.35 -53.71
C ILE A 573 -31.95 25.57 -52.93
N LYS A 574 -30.69 25.66 -53.36
CA LYS A 574 -29.59 24.94 -52.70
C LYS A 574 -29.25 25.58 -51.33
N VAL A 575 -29.51 24.85 -50.26
CA VAL A 575 -29.22 25.25 -48.91
C VAL A 575 -28.19 24.31 -48.32
N LEU A 576 -26.95 24.76 -48.21
CA LEU A 576 -25.86 24.00 -47.57
C LEU A 576 -25.79 24.38 -46.06
N VAL A 577 -25.82 23.38 -45.22
CA VAL A 577 -25.73 23.48 -43.75
C VAL A 577 -24.45 22.85 -43.30
N THR A 578 -23.59 23.61 -42.63
CA THR A 578 -22.42 23.10 -41.90
C THR A 578 -22.53 23.41 -40.44
N ALA A 579 -21.94 22.58 -39.57
CA ALA A 579 -21.95 22.76 -38.14
C ALA A 579 -20.53 22.60 -37.54
N ALA A 580 -20.25 23.28 -36.42
CA ALA A 580 -19.07 23.10 -35.63
C ALA A 580 -19.44 23.06 -34.13
N PRO A 581 -19.08 22.01 -33.37
CA PRO A 581 -18.42 20.78 -33.86
C PRO A 581 -19.37 19.96 -34.75
N VAL A 582 -18.79 19.14 -35.59
CA VAL A 582 -19.58 18.18 -36.39
C VAL A 582 -19.96 17.02 -35.49
N THR A 583 -21.25 16.83 -35.27
CA THR A 583 -21.80 15.69 -34.54
C THR A 583 -22.31 14.66 -35.56
N THR A 584 -21.51 13.64 -35.80
CA THR A 584 -21.89 12.57 -36.73
C THR A 584 -23.20 11.90 -36.30
N GLY A 585 -24.16 11.82 -37.21
CA GLY A 585 -25.48 11.20 -36.96
C GLY A 585 -26.54 12.14 -36.36
N ALA A 586 -26.21 13.39 -36.02
CA ALA A 586 -27.22 14.38 -35.66
C ALA A 586 -28.18 14.62 -36.87
N GLN A 587 -29.47 14.78 -36.58
CA GLN A 587 -30.46 15.08 -37.61
C GLN A 587 -30.57 16.60 -37.81
N VAL A 588 -30.52 17.03 -39.05
CA VAL A 588 -30.71 18.40 -39.48
C VAL A 588 -32.06 18.51 -40.18
N THR A 589 -32.87 19.46 -39.79
CA THR A 589 -34.19 19.72 -40.35
C THR A 589 -34.24 21.12 -40.97
N LEU A 590 -34.55 21.24 -42.24
CA LEU A 590 -34.87 22.50 -42.87
C LEU A 590 -36.33 22.83 -42.55
N GLN A 591 -36.58 24.04 -42.01
CA GLN A 591 -37.90 24.55 -41.68
C GLN A 591 -38.20 25.78 -42.53
N ARG A 592 -39.47 25.93 -42.94
CA ARG A 592 -40.02 27.13 -43.59
C ARG A 592 -41.07 27.78 -42.71
N PHE A 593 -41.08 29.07 -42.65
CA PHE A 593 -42.13 29.85 -41.97
C PHE A 593 -43.36 29.95 -42.88
N ASP A 594 -44.53 29.55 -42.41
CA ASP A 594 -45.79 29.56 -43.14
C ASP A 594 -46.61 30.84 -42.93
N GLY A 595 -46.07 31.79 -42.20
CA GLY A 595 -46.73 33.02 -41.81
C GLY A 595 -47.23 33.01 -40.34
N LYS A 596 -47.25 31.84 -39.70
CA LYS A 596 -47.67 31.63 -38.30
C LYS A 596 -46.67 30.84 -37.50
N VAL A 597 -46.22 29.70 -38.08
CA VAL A 597 -45.32 28.75 -37.39
C VAL A 597 -44.22 28.30 -38.35
N TRP A 598 -43.16 27.68 -37.75
CA TRP A 598 -42.09 27.02 -38.49
C TRP A 598 -42.49 25.59 -38.82
N VAL A 599 -42.60 25.26 -40.10
CA VAL A 599 -42.99 23.92 -40.61
C VAL A 599 -41.76 23.17 -41.08
N ASN A 600 -41.64 21.92 -40.69
CA ASN A 600 -40.56 21.03 -41.16
C ASN A 600 -40.80 20.71 -42.66
N LEU A 601 -39.80 20.99 -43.49
CA LEU A 601 -39.83 20.62 -44.90
C LEU A 601 -39.21 19.25 -45.15
N THR A 602 -37.99 19.08 -44.65
CA THR A 602 -37.21 17.85 -44.82
C THR A 602 -36.15 17.72 -43.77
N SER A 603 -35.72 16.49 -43.46
CA SER A 603 -34.66 16.17 -42.52
C SER A 603 -33.65 15.23 -43.16
N ALA A 604 -32.37 15.39 -42.77
CA ALA A 604 -31.28 14.55 -43.22
C ALA A 604 -30.20 14.44 -42.13
N PRO A 605 -29.33 13.42 -42.13
CA PRO A 605 -28.17 13.36 -41.23
C PRO A 605 -27.22 14.54 -41.48
N LEU A 606 -26.63 15.07 -40.40
CA LEU A 606 -25.56 16.06 -40.47
C LEU A 606 -24.26 15.35 -40.93
N LEU A 607 -23.71 15.81 -42.05
CA LEU A 607 -22.47 15.26 -42.64
C LEU A 607 -21.28 16.20 -42.33
N ALA A 608 -20.09 15.64 -42.27
CA ALA A 608 -18.84 16.38 -42.02
C ALA A 608 -18.58 17.45 -43.13
N ALA A 609 -18.89 17.14 -44.39
CA ALA A 609 -18.77 18.06 -45.51
C ALA A 609 -19.93 19.07 -45.61
N GLY A 610 -20.91 18.96 -44.72
CA GLY A 610 -22.17 19.69 -44.76
C GLY A 610 -23.31 18.87 -45.39
N THR A 611 -24.55 19.27 -45.05
CA THR A 611 -25.78 18.65 -45.55
C THR A 611 -26.49 19.63 -46.48
N GLU A 612 -26.77 19.24 -47.70
CA GLU A 612 -27.45 20.05 -48.69
C GLU A 612 -28.94 19.70 -48.73
N PHE A 613 -29.79 20.73 -48.71
CA PHE A 613 -31.22 20.67 -48.97
C PHE A 613 -31.53 21.41 -50.24
N SER A 614 -32.56 20.98 -50.97
CA SER A 614 -32.93 21.53 -52.26
C SER A 614 -34.46 21.75 -52.33
N PRO A 615 -35.07 22.56 -51.41
CA PRO A 615 -36.49 22.84 -51.50
C PRO A 615 -36.83 23.61 -52.77
N THR A 616 -38.08 23.46 -53.24
CA THR A 616 -38.61 24.13 -54.44
C THR A 616 -39.86 24.88 -54.08
N GLU A 617 -39.98 26.15 -54.50
CA GLU A 617 -41.17 26.98 -54.31
C GLU A 617 -41.89 27.15 -55.66
N LEU A 618 -43.18 26.85 -55.67
CA LEU A 618 -44.00 26.87 -56.88
C LEU A 618 -44.74 28.17 -57.16
N ILE A 619 -44.60 29.15 -56.23
CA ILE A 619 -45.22 30.49 -56.36
C ILE A 619 -44.13 31.56 -56.06
N ARG A 620 -44.36 32.77 -56.66
CA ARG A 620 -43.52 33.92 -56.39
C ARG A 620 -43.79 34.45 -54.99
N GLY A 621 -42.70 34.88 -54.32
CA GLY A 621 -42.85 35.42 -52.97
C GLY A 621 -41.52 35.50 -52.21
N VAL A 622 -41.63 35.96 -50.98
CA VAL A 622 -40.52 36.01 -50.03
C VAL A 622 -40.70 34.88 -49.06
N PHE A 623 -39.75 33.96 -49.03
CA PHE A 623 -39.81 32.77 -48.18
C PHE A 623 -38.73 32.85 -47.12
N SER A 624 -39.13 32.61 -45.87
CA SER A 624 -38.23 32.57 -44.73
C SER A 624 -37.98 31.12 -44.32
N TYR A 625 -36.71 30.78 -44.18
CA TYR A 625 -36.24 29.44 -43.78
C TYR A 625 -35.39 29.55 -42.54
N ARG A 626 -35.29 28.47 -41.79
CA ARG A 626 -34.31 28.24 -40.74
C ARG A 626 -33.90 26.75 -40.68
N VAL A 627 -32.83 26.50 -40.03
CA VAL A 627 -32.33 25.14 -39.83
C VAL A 627 -32.38 24.79 -38.35
N LEU A 628 -32.91 23.61 -38.04
CA LEU A 628 -32.93 23.01 -36.71
C LEU A 628 -32.01 21.77 -36.74
N VAL A 629 -31.03 21.73 -35.82
CA VAL A 629 -30.24 20.52 -35.54
C VAL A 629 -30.72 19.96 -34.21
N LEU A 630 -31.15 18.71 -34.18
CA LEU A 630 -31.63 18.05 -32.97
C LEU A 630 -30.45 17.70 -32.05
N SER A 631 -30.70 17.60 -30.75
CA SER A 631 -29.71 17.18 -29.78
C SER A 631 -29.22 15.76 -30.06
N SER A 632 -27.92 15.52 -29.81
CA SER A 632 -27.27 14.23 -29.84
C SER A 632 -26.55 13.97 -28.51
N ALA A 633 -25.90 12.81 -28.38
CA ALA A 633 -25.09 12.53 -27.20
C ALA A 633 -24.00 13.59 -26.97
N ASP A 634 -23.44 14.17 -28.03
CA ASP A 634 -22.27 15.04 -28.00
C ASP A 634 -22.58 16.52 -28.17
N SER A 635 -23.86 16.88 -28.49
CA SER A 635 -24.23 18.27 -28.65
C SER A 635 -25.68 18.54 -28.26
N ALA A 636 -25.96 19.76 -27.82
CA ALA A 636 -27.32 20.24 -27.58
C ALA A 636 -27.99 20.62 -28.91
N GLN A 637 -29.32 20.77 -28.85
CA GLN A 637 -30.09 21.30 -29.97
C GLN A 637 -29.61 22.71 -30.36
N ALA A 638 -29.56 22.99 -31.68
CA ALA A 638 -29.25 24.31 -32.22
C ALA A 638 -30.23 24.71 -33.30
N THR A 639 -30.53 26.00 -33.35
CA THR A 639 -31.39 26.58 -34.39
C THR A 639 -30.65 27.77 -35.02
N SER A 640 -30.62 27.81 -36.38
CA SER A 640 -30.04 28.95 -37.11
C SER A 640 -30.88 30.23 -36.98
N ALA A 641 -30.25 31.38 -37.21
CA ALA A 641 -31.02 32.56 -37.57
C ALA A 641 -31.85 32.29 -38.83
N PRO A 642 -33.04 32.88 -38.97
CA PRO A 642 -33.79 32.83 -40.21
C PRO A 642 -33.01 33.46 -41.38
N PHE A 643 -33.18 32.91 -42.57
CA PHE A 643 -32.68 33.46 -43.81
C PHE A 643 -33.80 33.54 -44.85
N ILE A 644 -33.69 34.48 -45.77
CA ILE A 644 -34.74 34.83 -46.72
C ILE A 644 -34.28 34.48 -48.14
N VAL A 645 -35.21 33.91 -48.94
CA VAL A 645 -35.02 33.70 -50.35
C VAL A 645 -36.17 34.33 -51.11
N LEU A 646 -35.84 35.21 -52.06
CA LEU A 646 -36.82 35.86 -52.96
C LEU A 646 -37.02 34.95 -54.18
N VAL A 647 -38.22 34.41 -54.35
CA VAL A 647 -38.60 33.59 -55.53
C VAL A 647 -39.29 34.46 -56.57
N ARG A 648 -38.71 34.54 -57.78
CA ARG A 648 -39.11 35.40 -58.89
C ARG A 648 -39.63 34.61 -60.08
#